data_9d78a617660a4243b0be67969db40022
#
_entry.id   9d78a617660a4243b0be67969db40022
#
_cell.length_a   1.000
_cell.length_b   1.000
_cell.length_c   1.000
_cell.angle_alpha   90.00
_cell.angle_beta   90.00
_cell.angle_gamma   90.00
#
_symmetry.space_group_name_H-M   'P 1'
#
loop_
_entity.id
_entity.type
_entity.pdbx_description
1 polymer ?
#
loop_
_entity_poly.entity_id
_entity_poly.type
_entity_poly.pdbx_seq_one_letter_code
_entity_poly.pdbx_strand_id
1 'polypeptide(L)'
;MKFSKSWVMEWVRTELSDNALAEQITMAGLEVDAVEAVAGQFNNVVVGEVVECAQHPDADKLRVTKVNVGEEELLDIVCGAPNCRAGLKVCVAKVGATLPGDFTIKKAKLRGQPSHGMLCSFSELGIDVEADGIIELPLDAPIGTDIRDYLALNDVSIDVDLTPNRADCLGIAGLAREIGVLNSVDVVEPTWTPAAATIDATFPIRVEAPADCPRYLGRVIKGLNLHAQSPLWMQEKLRRGGIRSIDAIVDITNYLLLEYGQPMHAFDLATLEGELVVRRAKADEPMTLLDGNEVKLKETTLVIADSQGPACMAGIFGGDRTGVSETTTDILLECAFFAPLSITGRARAYGLHTDSSHRFERGVDPELQAKVMDRATRLLLDICGGEAGPVIEVKSDAHLPKAAPIKLRRAKLDKVIGISVADAQVVEILTRLGMQVTVDADGWTALAPSWRFDIAIEEDIIEEVARIYGYNNIPNLKPAASLAMVEQAEGQVTLKRVRDLLVDRGFQEAITYSFVDPKAQQTLFPQSDAIVLPNPISVEMSAMRVSLFPGLVQAVVYNQNRQQPRVRLFEQGLRFIKDENAENGIRQEPMLAGIITGNQSDEHWDIKSRAADFFDLKGDLEAVLDLTAEGATFTFERAEHSALHPGQSAAILRNGEVIGHIGVIHPSLEKKLGLKSRAVMFELELDKLTPAKVPVAAEVSRFPANRRDIAVVVDVEVLAGDVLAVIKKVGGNQVVGINLFDVYQGAGMAEDKKSLAISLVLQDTQRTLEEKEIAETVDNVVRALGEELNASLRD
;
A
#
# COMPACT_ATOMS: atom_id res chain seq x y z
N MET A 1 7.79 10.76 9.22
CA MET A 1 8.53 11.54 10.26
C MET A 1 7.60 12.60 10.84
N LYS A 2 7.21 12.44 12.12
CA LYS A 2 6.33 13.40 12.79
C LYS A 2 7.18 14.43 13.55
N PHE A 3 6.85 15.70 13.45
CA PHE A 3 7.60 16.78 14.12
C PHE A 3 6.71 17.97 14.47
N SER A 4 7.08 18.68 15.53
CA SER A 4 6.45 19.93 15.96
C SER A 4 6.95 21.10 15.11
N LYS A 5 6.02 21.92 14.57
CA LYS A 5 6.39 23.16 13.87
C LYS A 5 7.19 24.10 14.78
N SER A 6 6.75 24.30 16.02
CA SER A 6 7.45 25.17 16.96
C SER A 6 8.89 24.72 17.21
N TRP A 7 9.16 23.40 17.26
CA TRP A 7 10.52 22.88 17.44
C TRP A 7 11.41 23.19 16.24
N VAL A 8 10.94 22.96 15.02
CA VAL A 8 11.75 23.30 13.84
C VAL A 8 11.96 24.80 13.69
N MET A 9 11.01 25.64 14.19
CA MET A 9 11.14 27.10 14.20
C MET A 9 12.17 27.63 15.21
N GLU A 10 12.64 26.80 16.16
CA GLU A 10 13.80 27.11 16.98
C GLU A 10 15.10 27.15 16.16
N TRP A 11 15.15 26.40 15.05
CA TRP A 11 16.32 26.25 14.16
C TRP A 11 16.22 27.16 12.94
N VAL A 12 15.02 27.34 12.39
CA VAL A 12 14.79 28.15 11.18
C VAL A 12 13.48 28.91 11.30
N ARG A 13 13.48 30.22 11.09
CA ARG A 13 12.29 31.06 11.26
C ARG A 13 11.67 31.40 9.91
N THR A 14 10.38 31.12 9.76
CA THR A 14 9.59 31.51 8.59
C THR A 14 8.24 32.09 9.04
N GLU A 15 7.68 33.01 8.26
CA GLU A 15 6.36 33.63 8.49
C GLU A 15 5.22 32.81 7.85
N LEU A 16 5.50 31.62 7.30
CA LEU A 16 4.50 30.80 6.64
C LEU A 16 3.47 30.26 7.63
N SER A 17 2.21 30.28 7.22
CA SER A 17 1.16 29.55 7.94
C SER A 17 1.42 28.04 7.90
N ASP A 18 0.73 27.26 8.76
CA ASP A 18 0.90 25.83 8.84
C ASP A 18 0.64 25.15 7.49
N ASN A 19 -0.46 25.52 6.83
CA ASN A 19 -0.82 24.97 5.50
C ASN A 19 0.17 25.40 4.40
N ALA A 20 0.65 26.66 4.42
CA ALA A 20 1.60 27.12 3.42
C ALA A 20 2.98 26.44 3.58
N LEU A 21 3.40 26.18 4.82
CA LEU A 21 4.61 25.42 5.10
C LEU A 21 4.46 23.95 4.63
N ALA A 22 3.34 23.32 4.95
CA ALA A 22 3.06 21.95 4.52
C ALA A 22 3.05 21.81 2.99
N GLU A 23 2.40 22.73 2.29
CA GLU A 23 2.40 22.78 0.82
C GLU A 23 3.82 23.01 0.26
N GLN A 24 4.58 23.92 0.83
CA GLN A 24 5.93 24.23 0.37
C GLN A 24 6.87 23.04 0.48
N ILE A 25 6.89 22.34 1.62
CA ILE A 25 7.77 21.18 1.81
C ILE A 25 7.31 19.98 0.97
N THR A 26 5.99 19.81 0.80
CA THR A 26 5.43 18.80 -0.11
C THR A 26 5.89 19.03 -1.55
N MET A 27 5.77 20.25 -2.03
CA MET A 27 6.19 20.60 -3.40
C MET A 27 7.71 20.50 -3.61
N ALA A 28 8.48 20.49 -2.53
CA ALA A 28 9.93 20.26 -2.57
C ALA A 28 10.33 18.78 -2.42
N GLY A 29 9.34 17.86 -2.40
CA GLY A 29 9.57 16.41 -2.39
C GLY A 29 9.48 15.76 -1.01
N LEU A 30 8.99 16.46 0.03
CA LEU A 30 8.74 15.92 1.36
C LEU A 30 7.23 15.90 1.60
N GLU A 31 6.55 14.83 1.18
CA GLU A 31 5.09 14.72 1.20
C GLU A 31 4.52 14.80 2.62
N VAL A 32 3.63 15.76 2.84
CA VAL A 32 2.95 15.93 4.14
C VAL A 32 1.67 15.11 4.14
N ASP A 33 1.60 14.12 5.01
CA ASP A 33 0.43 13.27 5.21
C ASP A 33 -0.63 13.92 6.09
N ALA A 34 -0.18 14.61 7.17
CA ALA A 34 -1.08 15.21 8.12
C ALA A 34 -0.50 16.46 8.79
N VAL A 35 -1.39 17.39 9.15
CA VAL A 35 -1.11 18.54 10.02
C VAL A 35 -2.15 18.55 11.12
N GLU A 36 -1.73 18.24 12.35
CA GLU A 36 -2.60 18.04 13.49
C GLU A 36 -2.29 19.03 14.61
N ALA A 37 -3.32 19.62 15.21
CA ALA A 37 -3.13 20.44 16.41
C ALA A 37 -2.62 19.58 17.58
N VAL A 38 -1.64 20.08 18.34
CA VAL A 38 -1.03 19.33 19.47
C VAL A 38 -1.93 19.19 20.69
N ALA A 39 -3.05 19.91 20.71
CA ALA A 39 -4.09 19.86 21.76
C ALA A 39 -5.44 20.27 21.20
N GLY A 40 -6.52 19.87 21.88
CA GLY A 40 -7.88 20.28 21.55
C GLY A 40 -8.10 21.79 21.70
N GLN A 41 -9.24 22.26 21.22
CA GLN A 41 -9.64 23.67 21.42
C GLN A 41 -10.25 23.83 22.81
N PHE A 42 -9.64 24.66 23.64
CA PHE A 42 -10.13 25.03 24.97
C PHE A 42 -9.66 26.44 25.37
N ASN A 43 -10.30 27.02 26.37
CA ASN A 43 -9.95 28.30 26.92
C ASN A 43 -10.16 28.35 28.43
N ASN A 44 -9.62 29.40 29.09
CA ASN A 44 -9.78 29.68 30.52
C ASN A 44 -9.36 28.50 31.43
N VAL A 45 -8.31 27.79 31.02
CA VAL A 45 -7.65 26.74 31.80
C VAL A 45 -6.30 27.28 32.27
N VAL A 46 -6.04 27.26 33.57
CA VAL A 46 -4.85 27.88 34.17
C VAL A 46 -4.08 26.91 35.06
N VAL A 47 -2.81 27.22 35.30
CA VAL A 47 -2.01 26.54 36.33
C VAL A 47 -2.59 26.86 37.71
N GLY A 48 -2.93 25.83 38.47
CA GLY A 48 -3.35 25.95 39.87
C GLY A 48 -2.55 25.06 40.80
N GLU A 49 -2.65 25.37 42.10
CA GLU A 49 -2.06 24.56 43.16
C GLU A 49 -3.16 24.02 44.07
N VAL A 50 -3.14 22.72 44.29
CA VAL A 50 -4.02 22.06 45.26
C VAL A 50 -3.47 22.35 46.67
N VAL A 51 -4.02 23.32 47.35
CA VAL A 51 -3.57 23.71 48.70
C VAL A 51 -4.06 22.74 49.76
N GLU A 52 -5.32 22.34 49.68
CA GLU A 52 -5.94 21.37 50.56
C GLU A 52 -6.61 20.26 49.77
N CYS A 53 -6.52 19.02 50.27
CA CYS A 53 -7.18 17.86 49.68
C CYS A 53 -7.67 16.94 50.78
N ALA A 54 -8.99 16.75 50.87
CA ALA A 54 -9.63 15.89 51.87
C ALA A 54 -10.57 14.87 51.20
N GLN A 55 -10.85 13.76 51.90
CA GLN A 55 -11.83 12.78 51.46
C GLN A 55 -13.23 13.41 51.42
N HIS A 56 -13.99 13.14 50.38
CA HIS A 56 -15.37 13.60 50.27
C HIS A 56 -16.24 12.89 51.35
N PRO A 57 -17.09 13.63 52.09
CA PRO A 57 -17.86 13.06 53.22
C PRO A 57 -18.83 11.93 52.78
N ASP A 58 -19.39 12.00 51.58
CA ASP A 58 -20.45 11.08 51.11
C ASP A 58 -20.04 10.29 49.84
N ALA A 59 -18.70 10.16 49.54
CA ALA A 59 -18.25 9.47 48.35
C ALA A 59 -16.80 8.98 48.46
N ASP A 60 -16.59 7.67 48.41
CA ASP A 60 -15.28 7.02 48.60
C ASP A 60 -14.26 7.35 47.51
N LYS A 61 -14.72 7.61 46.29
CA LYS A 61 -13.85 7.89 45.15
C LYS A 61 -13.64 9.38 44.85
N LEU A 62 -14.27 10.26 45.63
CA LEU A 62 -14.17 11.71 45.40
C LEU A 62 -13.32 12.38 46.51
N ARG A 63 -12.63 13.44 46.11
CA ARG A 63 -11.90 14.31 47.01
C ARG A 63 -12.44 15.74 46.92
N VAL A 64 -12.47 16.43 48.02
CA VAL A 64 -12.80 17.86 48.11
C VAL A 64 -11.48 18.61 48.21
N THR A 65 -11.25 19.58 47.33
CA THR A 65 -10.00 20.34 47.27
C THR A 65 -10.24 21.85 47.37
N LYS A 66 -9.25 22.55 47.94
CA LYS A 66 -9.08 23.99 47.83
C LYS A 66 -7.93 24.28 46.88
N VAL A 67 -8.19 25.01 45.81
CA VAL A 67 -7.24 25.24 44.73
C VAL A 67 -6.92 26.70 44.55
N ASN A 68 -5.66 27.02 44.63
CA ASN A 68 -5.14 28.37 44.35
C ASN A 68 -4.92 28.49 42.83
N VAL A 69 -5.58 29.47 42.20
CA VAL A 69 -5.45 29.79 40.78
C VAL A 69 -4.89 31.20 40.53
N GLY A 70 -4.30 31.81 41.58
CA GLY A 70 -3.76 33.16 41.51
C GLY A 70 -4.80 34.25 41.75
N GLU A 71 -6.00 33.90 42.25
CA GLU A 71 -7.07 34.81 42.66
C GLU A 71 -7.08 34.99 44.18
N GLU A 72 -7.80 36.00 44.69
CA GLU A 72 -7.84 36.28 46.14
C GLU A 72 -8.50 35.14 46.93
N GLU A 73 -9.47 34.45 46.34
CA GLU A 73 -10.18 33.32 46.96
C GLU A 73 -9.75 32.00 46.37
N LEU A 74 -9.60 30.99 47.22
CA LEU A 74 -9.38 29.60 46.78
C LEU A 74 -10.65 29.01 46.18
N LEU A 75 -10.52 28.29 45.09
CA LEU A 75 -11.63 27.58 44.46
C LEU A 75 -11.92 26.25 45.17
N ASP A 76 -13.20 26.04 45.50
CA ASP A 76 -13.68 24.71 45.91
C ASP A 76 -13.86 23.84 44.66
N ILE A 77 -13.17 22.73 44.56
CA ILE A 77 -13.30 21.78 43.43
C ILE A 77 -13.38 20.35 43.95
N VAL A 78 -14.35 19.59 43.45
CA VAL A 78 -14.47 18.16 43.71
C VAL A 78 -13.77 17.40 42.58
N CYS A 79 -12.82 16.54 42.95
CA CYS A 79 -12.03 15.76 42.01
C CYS A 79 -12.20 14.27 42.25
N GLY A 80 -12.35 13.48 41.17
CA GLY A 80 -12.43 12.01 41.18
C GLY A 80 -11.13 11.29 40.81
N ALA A 81 -10.08 12.03 40.50
CA ALA A 81 -8.82 11.44 40.08
C ALA A 81 -8.05 10.80 41.24
N PRO A 82 -7.48 9.59 41.01
CA PRO A 82 -6.78 8.84 42.06
C PRO A 82 -5.50 9.53 42.53
N ASN A 83 -4.86 10.29 41.66
CA ASN A 83 -3.60 10.98 41.94
C ASN A 83 -3.79 12.37 42.64
N CYS A 84 -5.02 12.82 42.86
CA CYS A 84 -5.30 14.11 43.47
C CYS A 84 -4.84 14.13 44.93
N ARG A 85 -3.92 15.08 45.30
CA ARG A 85 -3.37 15.31 46.63
C ARG A 85 -2.97 16.78 46.84
N ALA A 86 -2.81 17.16 48.08
CA ALA A 86 -2.31 18.51 48.41
C ALA A 86 -0.84 18.69 47.94
N GLY A 87 -0.48 19.90 47.56
CA GLY A 87 0.85 20.29 47.07
C GLY A 87 1.05 20.08 45.57
N LEU A 88 0.08 19.53 44.84
CA LEU A 88 0.21 19.39 43.38
C LEU A 88 -0.01 20.69 42.64
N LYS A 89 0.79 20.94 41.62
CA LYS A 89 0.48 21.87 40.54
C LYS A 89 -0.31 21.14 39.46
N VAL A 90 -1.43 21.71 39.00
CA VAL A 90 -2.42 21.03 38.13
C VAL A 90 -3.01 21.98 37.09
N CYS A 91 -3.65 21.44 36.08
CA CYS A 91 -4.43 22.21 35.12
C CYS A 91 -5.85 22.40 35.63
N VAL A 92 -6.29 23.67 35.79
CA VAL A 92 -7.58 24.04 36.35
C VAL A 92 -8.44 24.75 35.33
N ALA A 93 -9.52 24.11 34.91
CA ALA A 93 -10.57 24.74 34.11
C ALA A 93 -11.48 25.55 35.07
N LYS A 94 -11.47 26.86 34.92
CA LYS A 94 -12.31 27.76 35.72
C LYS A 94 -13.76 27.78 35.25
N VAL A 95 -14.66 28.25 36.06
CA VAL A 95 -16.07 28.48 35.63
C VAL A 95 -16.11 29.39 34.41
N GLY A 96 -16.83 28.96 33.36
CA GLY A 96 -16.85 29.62 32.04
C GLY A 96 -15.81 29.10 31.06
N ALA A 97 -14.89 28.21 31.46
CA ALA A 97 -13.99 27.51 30.52
C ALA A 97 -14.81 26.64 29.56
N THR A 98 -14.40 26.62 28.29
CA THR A 98 -14.91 25.69 27.30
C THR A 98 -13.81 24.67 26.97
N LEU A 99 -14.12 23.39 27.09
CA LEU A 99 -13.23 22.28 26.80
C LEU A 99 -13.62 21.61 25.46
N PRO A 100 -12.80 20.72 24.91
CA PRO A 100 -13.10 19.97 23.70
C PRO A 100 -14.51 19.34 23.73
N GLY A 101 -15.22 19.35 22.59
CA GLY A 101 -16.61 18.91 22.50
C GLY A 101 -17.62 19.93 23.03
N ASP A 102 -17.27 21.22 23.07
CA ASP A 102 -18.10 22.33 23.53
C ASP A 102 -18.57 22.20 25.00
N PHE A 103 -17.81 21.46 25.79
CA PHE A 103 -18.12 21.24 27.19
C PHE A 103 -17.76 22.47 28.04
N THR A 104 -18.80 23.17 28.51
CA THR A 104 -18.62 24.40 29.31
C THR A 104 -18.65 24.10 30.81
N ILE A 105 -17.63 24.55 31.56
CA ILE A 105 -17.53 24.43 33.02
C ILE A 105 -18.50 25.41 33.70
N LYS A 106 -19.38 24.85 34.54
CA LYS A 106 -20.37 25.61 35.30
C LYS A 106 -20.18 25.38 36.80
N LYS A 107 -20.65 26.33 37.62
CA LYS A 107 -20.75 26.11 39.08
C LYS A 107 -21.66 24.91 39.32
N ALA A 108 -21.17 23.92 40.06
CA ALA A 108 -21.89 22.67 40.34
C ALA A 108 -21.83 22.35 41.82
N LYS A 109 -22.72 21.44 42.26
CA LYS A 109 -22.61 20.74 43.54
C LYS A 109 -22.55 19.25 43.26
N LEU A 110 -21.48 18.60 43.67
CA LEU A 110 -21.28 17.17 43.52
C LEU A 110 -21.49 16.51 44.88
N ARG A 111 -22.57 15.72 44.99
CA ARG A 111 -23.01 15.09 46.26
C ARG A 111 -22.99 16.03 47.45
N GLY A 112 -23.57 17.25 47.27
CA GLY A 112 -23.68 18.27 48.34
C GLY A 112 -22.48 19.20 48.50
N GLN A 113 -21.29 18.85 47.97
CA GLN A 113 -20.08 19.70 48.04
C GLN A 113 -20.01 20.64 46.83
N PRO A 114 -19.62 21.93 47.01
CA PRO A 114 -19.46 22.88 45.91
C PRO A 114 -18.27 22.48 45.03
N SER A 115 -18.43 22.69 43.70
CA SER A 115 -17.35 22.57 42.73
C SER A 115 -17.41 23.72 41.74
N HIS A 116 -16.41 24.62 41.83
CA HIS A 116 -16.33 25.86 41.06
C HIS A 116 -15.19 25.78 40.03
N GLY A 117 -15.06 24.67 39.37
CA GLY A 117 -14.04 24.36 38.36
C GLY A 117 -13.84 22.87 38.19
N MET A 118 -12.88 22.50 37.39
CA MET A 118 -12.48 21.11 37.16
C MET A 118 -10.96 21.00 37.06
N LEU A 119 -10.38 20.00 37.73
CA LEU A 119 -8.99 19.60 37.53
C LEU A 119 -8.94 18.71 36.29
N CYS A 120 -8.12 19.04 35.30
CA CYS A 120 -8.13 18.43 33.97
C CYS A 120 -7.11 17.32 33.85
N SER A 121 -7.50 16.27 33.17
CA SER A 121 -6.65 15.24 32.59
C SER A 121 -6.17 15.66 31.18
N PHE A 122 -5.25 14.88 30.60
CA PHE A 122 -4.79 15.08 29.22
C PHE A 122 -5.95 14.93 28.21
N SER A 123 -6.78 13.91 28.37
CA SER A 123 -7.91 13.65 27.46
C SER A 123 -8.94 14.78 27.45
N GLU A 124 -9.20 15.42 28.61
CA GLU A 124 -10.14 16.53 28.72
C GLU A 124 -9.65 17.80 28.00
N LEU A 125 -8.33 17.95 27.85
CA LEU A 125 -7.72 19.03 27.07
C LEU A 125 -7.49 18.63 25.60
N GLY A 126 -7.90 17.41 25.20
CA GLY A 126 -7.66 16.89 23.86
C GLY A 126 -6.18 16.72 23.54
N ILE A 127 -5.38 16.37 24.54
CA ILE A 127 -3.96 16.06 24.44
C ILE A 127 -3.85 14.52 24.40
N ASP A 128 -3.25 14.00 23.34
CA ASP A 128 -3.08 12.55 23.13
C ASP A 128 -1.95 12.01 24.02
N VAL A 129 -2.31 11.64 25.23
CA VAL A 129 -1.45 10.99 26.24
C VAL A 129 -2.28 9.95 26.98
N GLU A 130 -1.85 8.71 26.98
CA GLU A 130 -2.40 7.66 27.83
C GLU A 130 -1.88 7.83 29.27
N ALA A 131 -2.62 8.52 30.09
CA ALA A 131 -2.33 8.68 31.50
C ALA A 131 -3.60 8.72 32.32
N ASP A 132 -3.61 8.01 33.45
CA ASP A 132 -4.71 8.02 34.41
C ASP A 132 -4.61 9.24 35.33
N GLY A 133 -5.75 9.91 35.55
CA GLY A 133 -5.84 10.97 36.51
C GLY A 133 -5.65 12.38 35.89
N ILE A 134 -5.41 13.34 36.81
CA ILE A 134 -5.20 14.75 36.45
C ILE A 134 -3.74 15.03 36.05
N ILE A 135 -3.53 16.03 35.22
CA ILE A 135 -2.18 16.46 34.79
C ILE A 135 -1.42 17.04 36.01
N GLU A 136 -0.28 16.40 36.32
CA GLU A 136 0.67 16.91 37.32
C GLU A 136 1.70 17.80 36.64
N LEU A 137 1.78 19.07 37.02
CA LEU A 137 2.76 20.02 36.49
C LEU A 137 3.97 20.10 37.41
N PRO A 138 5.14 20.55 36.93
CA PRO A 138 6.31 20.83 37.75
C PRO A 138 5.98 21.80 38.91
N LEU A 139 6.63 21.62 40.05
CA LEU A 139 6.36 22.41 41.25
C LEU A 139 6.64 23.92 41.10
N ASP A 140 7.50 24.27 40.15
CA ASP A 140 7.85 25.64 39.79
C ASP A 140 6.86 26.27 38.79
N ALA A 141 5.85 25.53 38.31
CA ALA A 141 4.85 26.07 37.40
C ALA A 141 4.16 27.31 37.97
N PRO A 142 4.15 28.46 37.25
CA PRO A 142 3.65 29.70 37.75
C PRO A 142 2.11 29.70 37.84
N ILE A 143 1.57 29.81 39.04
CA ILE A 143 0.13 29.79 39.30
C ILE A 143 -0.57 30.95 38.55
N GLY A 144 -1.73 30.63 37.98
CA GLY A 144 -2.57 31.56 37.22
C GLY A 144 -2.17 31.75 35.74
N THR A 145 -1.04 31.16 35.30
CA THR A 145 -0.63 31.20 33.89
C THR A 145 -1.59 30.34 33.06
N ASP A 146 -1.97 30.83 31.88
CA ASP A 146 -2.77 30.04 30.92
C ASP A 146 -2.01 28.79 30.51
N ILE A 147 -2.69 27.64 30.50
CA ILE A 147 -2.08 26.35 30.17
C ILE A 147 -1.63 26.27 28.72
N ARG A 148 -2.35 26.90 27.77
CA ARG A 148 -1.93 26.93 26.38
C ARG A 148 -0.59 27.64 26.19
N ASP A 149 -0.37 28.71 26.98
CA ASP A 149 0.89 29.45 26.94
C ASP A 149 1.99 28.70 27.68
N TYR A 150 1.69 28.13 28.87
CA TYR A 150 2.67 27.40 29.68
C TYR A 150 3.21 26.15 28.98
N LEU A 151 2.34 25.38 28.30
CA LEU A 151 2.69 24.19 27.57
C LEU A 151 2.96 24.45 26.08
N ALA A 152 2.92 25.72 25.65
CA ALA A 152 3.07 26.11 24.23
C ALA A 152 2.15 25.31 23.29
N LEU A 153 0.86 25.16 23.62
CA LEU A 153 -0.10 24.32 22.91
C LEU A 153 -0.67 24.96 21.62
N ASN A 154 -0.27 26.19 21.28
CA ASN A 154 -0.59 26.83 20.01
C ASN A 154 0.42 26.41 18.94
N ASP A 155 0.47 25.11 18.66
CA ASP A 155 1.43 24.45 17.79
C ASP A 155 0.73 23.32 16.99
N VAL A 156 1.39 22.85 15.94
CA VAL A 156 0.95 21.70 15.15
C VAL A 156 2.05 20.66 15.03
N SER A 157 1.66 19.41 15.04
CA SER A 157 2.49 18.30 14.60
C SER A 157 2.28 18.08 13.11
N ILE A 158 3.34 18.06 12.35
CA ILE A 158 3.36 17.78 10.90
C ILE A 158 3.93 16.39 10.71
N ASP A 159 3.21 15.52 10.00
CA ASP A 159 3.70 14.19 9.62
C ASP A 159 4.11 14.19 8.16
N VAL A 160 5.35 13.77 7.88
CA VAL A 160 5.96 13.78 6.57
C VAL A 160 6.38 12.37 6.20
N ASP A 161 5.89 11.87 5.06
CA ASP A 161 6.41 10.66 4.44
C ASP A 161 7.67 10.97 3.63
N LEU A 162 8.76 10.32 4.00
CA LEU A 162 10.08 10.56 3.42
C LEU A 162 10.48 9.42 2.50
N THR A 163 10.82 9.77 1.28
CA THR A 163 11.44 8.81 0.35
C THR A 163 12.78 8.30 0.91
N PRO A 164 13.19 7.06 0.59
CA PRO A 164 14.42 6.47 1.14
C PRO A 164 15.70 7.28 0.92
N ASN A 165 15.76 8.11 -0.12
CA ASN A 165 16.91 8.97 -0.40
C ASN A 165 17.00 10.20 0.53
N ARG A 166 15.90 10.58 1.22
CA ARG A 166 15.85 11.76 2.08
C ARG A 166 16.00 11.44 3.57
N ALA A 167 16.90 10.49 3.88
CA ALA A 167 17.23 10.12 5.26
C ALA A 167 17.79 11.27 6.10
N ASP A 168 18.37 12.27 5.47
CA ASP A 168 18.82 13.52 6.09
C ASP A 168 17.69 14.25 6.82
N CYS A 169 16.44 14.14 6.34
CA CYS A 169 15.25 14.74 6.91
C CYS A 169 14.57 13.88 8.00
N LEU A 170 15.16 12.75 8.43
CA LEU A 170 14.68 11.96 9.56
C LEU A 170 15.04 12.57 10.93
N GLY A 171 15.26 13.88 10.96
CA GLY A 171 15.50 14.68 12.15
C GLY A 171 15.21 16.17 11.92
N ILE A 172 14.99 16.91 13.02
CA ILE A 172 14.72 18.36 13.00
C ILE A 172 15.81 19.14 12.25
N ALA A 173 17.08 18.78 12.44
CA ALA A 173 18.22 19.41 11.78
C ALA A 173 18.11 19.37 10.25
N GLY A 174 17.73 18.23 9.68
CA GLY A 174 17.55 18.08 8.24
C GLY A 174 16.33 18.85 7.71
N LEU A 175 15.19 18.77 8.40
CA LEU A 175 13.98 19.53 8.07
C LEU A 175 14.25 21.05 8.14
N ALA A 176 14.98 21.50 9.15
CA ALA A 176 15.35 22.91 9.27
C ALA A 176 16.23 23.39 8.09
N ARG A 177 17.18 22.56 7.65
CA ARG A 177 17.99 22.87 6.45
C ARG A 177 17.11 23.01 5.20
N GLU A 178 16.20 22.10 4.98
CA GLU A 178 15.26 22.15 3.85
C GLU A 178 14.41 23.43 3.89
N ILE A 179 13.76 23.71 5.01
CA ILE A 179 12.95 24.93 5.17
C ILE A 179 13.82 26.19 4.98
N GLY A 180 15.06 26.15 5.48
CA GLY A 180 16.02 27.25 5.31
C GLY A 180 16.37 27.50 3.85
N VAL A 181 16.64 26.46 3.08
CA VAL A 181 16.91 26.58 1.62
C VAL A 181 15.70 27.12 0.88
N LEU A 182 14.51 26.54 1.13
CA LEU A 182 13.26 26.91 0.44
C LEU A 182 12.85 28.38 0.70
N ASN A 183 13.19 28.91 1.87
CA ASN A 183 12.85 30.28 2.26
C ASN A 183 14.03 31.25 2.20
N SER A 184 15.20 30.80 1.73
CA SER A 184 16.45 31.58 1.69
C SER A 184 16.82 32.20 3.04
N VAL A 185 16.55 31.49 4.14
CA VAL A 185 16.90 31.88 5.52
C VAL A 185 17.97 30.94 6.10
N ASP A 186 18.77 31.50 7.00
CA ASP A 186 19.85 30.75 7.63
C ASP A 186 19.32 29.86 8.77
N VAL A 187 19.89 28.69 8.91
CA VAL A 187 19.61 27.77 10.01
C VAL A 187 20.50 28.11 11.19
N VAL A 188 19.89 28.28 12.36
CA VAL A 188 20.60 28.56 13.62
C VAL A 188 20.56 27.32 14.50
N GLU A 189 21.68 26.62 14.55
CA GLU A 189 21.79 25.41 15.35
C GLU A 189 21.89 25.75 16.84
N PRO A 190 21.22 24.97 17.74
CA PRO A 190 21.38 25.12 19.18
C PRO A 190 22.83 24.93 19.62
N THR A 191 23.27 25.79 20.54
CA THR A 191 24.62 25.72 21.11
C THR A 191 24.57 25.26 22.57
N TRP A 192 25.61 24.59 23.01
CA TRP A 192 25.76 24.17 24.40
C TRP A 192 27.24 24.21 24.81
N THR A 193 27.48 24.21 26.13
CA THR A 193 28.84 24.07 26.64
C THR A 193 29.27 22.62 26.58
N PRO A 194 30.41 22.28 25.93
CA PRO A 194 30.91 20.92 25.84
C PRO A 194 31.06 20.26 27.21
N ALA A 195 30.69 18.96 27.27
CA ALA A 195 30.80 18.18 28.51
C ALA A 195 32.20 17.60 28.68
N ALA A 196 33.06 18.29 29.46
CA ALA A 196 34.38 17.78 29.79
C ALA A 196 34.33 16.48 30.63
N ALA A 197 35.36 15.64 30.53
CA ALA A 197 35.48 14.49 31.41
C ALA A 197 35.82 14.98 32.84
N THR A 198 35.11 14.47 33.82
CA THR A 198 35.33 14.78 35.25
C THR A 198 35.91 13.57 36.01
N ILE A 199 35.85 12.39 35.43
CA ILE A 199 36.44 11.14 35.94
C ILE A 199 37.21 10.42 34.85
N ASP A 200 38.12 9.50 35.21
CA ASP A 200 38.91 8.72 34.26
C ASP A 200 38.27 7.37 33.87
N ALA A 201 36.96 7.19 34.18
CA ALA A 201 36.29 5.94 33.93
C ALA A 201 36.10 5.70 32.42
N THR A 202 36.56 4.54 31.97
CA THR A 202 36.43 4.07 30.59
C THR A 202 35.94 2.62 30.56
N PHE A 203 35.40 2.18 29.41
CA PHE A 203 35.10 0.77 29.15
C PHE A 203 35.81 0.35 27.85
N PRO A 204 36.52 -0.81 27.81
CA PRO A 204 37.23 -1.23 26.61
C PRO A 204 36.26 -1.50 25.44
N ILE A 205 36.57 -0.96 24.27
CA ILE A 205 35.75 -1.11 23.05
C ILE A 205 36.64 -1.56 21.91
N ARG A 206 36.19 -2.57 21.17
CA ARG A 206 36.89 -3.09 19.99
C ARG A 206 35.89 -3.32 18.84
N VAL A 207 36.27 -2.97 17.63
CA VAL A 207 35.49 -3.20 16.42
C VAL A 207 36.19 -4.26 15.57
N GLU A 208 35.60 -5.45 15.49
CA GLU A 208 36.08 -6.57 14.64
C GLU A 208 35.55 -6.47 13.20
N ALA A 209 34.43 -5.77 12.98
CA ALA A 209 33.81 -5.58 11.68
C ALA A 209 33.88 -4.10 11.24
N PRO A 210 35.07 -3.54 10.93
CA PRO A 210 35.22 -2.11 10.66
C PRO A 210 34.53 -1.66 9.33
N ALA A 211 34.27 -2.58 8.42
CA ALA A 211 33.48 -2.29 7.22
C ALA A 211 31.99 -2.13 7.52
N ASP A 212 31.48 -2.82 8.53
CA ASP A 212 30.07 -2.75 8.95
C ASP A 212 29.84 -1.60 9.96
N CYS A 213 30.81 -1.34 10.84
CA CYS A 213 30.82 -0.26 11.81
C CYS A 213 32.12 0.57 11.70
N PRO A 214 32.22 1.50 10.76
CA PRO A 214 33.41 2.30 10.54
C PRO A 214 33.72 3.29 11.69
N ARG A 215 32.72 3.65 12.50
CA ARG A 215 32.88 4.59 13.58
C ARG A 215 32.00 4.21 14.78
N TYR A 216 32.60 4.08 15.94
CA TYR A 216 31.95 3.75 17.20
C TYR A 216 32.51 4.62 18.33
N LEU A 217 31.59 5.30 19.03
CA LEU A 217 31.90 6.09 20.21
C LEU A 217 31.23 5.51 21.43
N GLY A 218 31.94 5.41 22.52
CA GLY A 218 31.43 5.04 23.84
C GLY A 218 31.86 6.04 24.90
N ARG A 219 30.99 6.32 25.88
CA ARG A 219 31.30 7.19 27.00
C ARG A 219 30.67 6.65 28.28
N VAL A 220 31.50 6.46 29.32
CA VAL A 220 31.01 6.07 30.64
C VAL A 220 30.47 7.29 31.38
N ILE A 221 29.27 7.18 31.96
CA ILE A 221 28.69 8.18 32.86
C ILE A 221 28.27 7.47 34.14
N LYS A 222 28.68 7.99 35.29
CA LYS A 222 28.46 7.37 36.60
C LYS A 222 27.68 8.27 37.55
N GLY A 223 26.98 7.66 38.49
CA GLY A 223 26.27 8.38 39.55
C GLY A 223 25.05 9.13 39.07
N LEU A 224 24.34 8.61 38.08
CA LEU A 224 23.09 9.17 37.59
C LEU A 224 21.99 9.06 38.66
N ASN A 225 21.16 10.09 38.80
CA ASN A 225 19.99 10.10 39.64
C ASN A 225 18.84 9.29 38.98
N LEU A 226 18.53 8.14 39.53
CA LEU A 226 17.45 7.24 39.10
C LEU A 226 16.04 7.84 39.13
N HIS A 227 15.84 8.88 39.96
CA HIS A 227 14.54 9.53 40.12
C HIS A 227 14.43 10.83 39.30
N ALA A 228 15.41 11.13 38.47
CA ALA A 228 15.34 12.27 37.56
C ALA A 228 14.23 12.05 36.56
N GLN A 229 13.35 13.04 36.44
CA GLN A 229 12.31 13.01 35.40
C GLN A 229 12.75 13.85 34.22
N SER A 230 12.36 13.42 33.04
CA SER A 230 12.53 14.21 31.82
C SER A 230 11.85 15.57 32.00
N PRO A 231 12.50 16.69 31.67
CA PRO A 231 11.87 18.00 31.73
C PRO A 231 10.62 18.04 30.80
N LEU A 232 9.61 18.77 31.23
CA LEU A 232 8.33 18.87 30.52
C LEU A 232 8.49 19.28 29.04
N TRP A 233 9.43 20.20 28.75
CA TRP A 233 9.73 20.63 27.39
C TRP A 233 10.22 19.47 26.50
N MET A 234 10.99 18.52 27.07
CA MET A 234 11.49 17.34 26.37
C MET A 234 10.36 16.34 26.15
N GLN A 235 9.55 16.07 27.19
CA GLN A 235 8.38 15.20 27.07
C GLN A 235 7.42 15.69 25.98
N GLU A 236 7.15 16.99 25.92
CA GLU A 236 6.28 17.59 24.91
C GLU A 236 6.88 17.51 23.48
N LYS A 237 8.19 17.72 23.32
CA LYS A 237 8.85 17.56 22.03
C LYS A 237 8.82 16.09 21.55
N LEU A 238 9.04 15.14 22.43
CA LEU A 238 8.93 13.70 22.13
C LEU A 238 7.50 13.34 21.72
N ARG A 239 6.50 13.73 22.54
CA ARG A 239 5.10 13.47 22.27
C ARG A 239 4.66 14.00 20.91
N ARG A 240 5.00 15.25 20.59
CA ARG A 240 4.68 15.88 19.30
C ARG A 240 5.43 15.23 18.13
N GLY A 241 6.56 14.61 18.40
CA GLY A 241 7.33 13.77 17.48
C GLY A 241 6.83 12.33 17.36
N GLY A 242 5.75 11.97 18.09
CA GLY A 242 5.17 10.64 18.08
C GLY A 242 5.90 9.62 18.96
N ILE A 243 6.79 10.04 19.85
CA ILE A 243 7.52 9.18 20.77
C ILE A 243 7.00 9.37 22.19
N ARG A 244 6.69 8.26 22.87
CA ARG A 244 6.28 8.27 24.27
C ARG A 244 7.50 8.44 25.18
N SER A 245 7.40 9.34 26.17
CA SER A 245 8.38 9.47 27.24
C SER A 245 8.37 8.23 28.14
N ILE A 246 9.55 7.74 28.51
CA ILE A 246 9.75 6.52 29.30
C ILE A 246 10.49 6.86 30.60
N ASP A 247 11.79 7.19 30.48
CA ASP A 247 12.67 7.64 31.55
C ASP A 247 13.67 8.66 31.00
N ALA A 248 14.34 9.40 31.85
CA ALA A 248 15.20 10.49 31.43
C ALA A 248 16.36 10.06 30.52
N ILE A 249 16.91 8.85 30.68
CA ILE A 249 18.04 8.36 29.89
C ILE A 249 17.56 8.02 28.49
N VAL A 250 16.49 7.24 28.40
CA VAL A 250 15.89 6.83 27.12
C VAL A 250 15.30 8.03 26.38
N ASP A 251 14.67 8.95 27.11
CA ASP A 251 14.10 10.17 26.52
C ASP A 251 15.16 11.08 25.90
N ILE A 252 16.34 11.19 26.51
CA ILE A 252 17.47 11.95 25.95
C ILE A 252 17.96 11.29 24.65
N THR A 253 18.10 9.98 24.60
CA THR A 253 18.51 9.28 23.36
C THR A 253 17.46 9.43 22.26
N ASN A 254 16.17 9.33 22.59
CA ASN A 254 15.06 9.55 21.66
C ASN A 254 14.93 11.02 21.22
N TYR A 255 15.20 11.96 22.12
CA TYR A 255 15.23 13.39 21.79
C TYR A 255 16.29 13.68 20.71
N LEU A 256 17.51 13.12 20.87
CA LEU A 256 18.61 13.30 19.91
C LEU A 256 18.37 12.55 18.59
N LEU A 257 17.67 11.42 18.65
CA LEU A 257 17.20 10.73 17.46
C LEU A 257 16.25 11.61 16.63
N LEU A 258 15.33 12.33 17.28
CA LEU A 258 14.45 13.30 16.60
C LEU A 258 15.17 14.60 16.26
N GLU A 259 16.09 15.11 17.11
CA GLU A 259 16.79 16.39 16.88
C GLU A 259 17.75 16.28 15.69
N TYR A 260 18.59 15.22 15.64
CA TYR A 260 19.66 15.09 14.66
C TYR A 260 19.50 13.91 13.67
N GLY A 261 18.54 13.03 13.90
CA GLY A 261 18.44 11.77 13.12
C GLY A 261 19.50 10.73 13.50
N GLN A 262 20.17 10.89 14.65
CA GLN A 262 21.21 10.00 15.15
C GLN A 262 20.64 9.07 16.23
N PRO A 263 20.45 7.77 15.96
CA PRO A 263 20.10 6.83 17.03
C PRO A 263 21.27 6.63 18.00
N MET A 264 20.95 6.52 19.28
CA MET A 264 21.89 6.23 20.36
C MET A 264 21.37 5.09 21.22
N HIS A 265 22.26 4.46 21.99
CA HIS A 265 21.90 3.46 22.98
C HIS A 265 22.64 3.68 24.30
N ALA A 266 22.04 3.30 25.41
CA ALA A 266 22.64 3.29 26.72
C ALA A 266 22.62 1.90 27.29
N PHE A 267 23.78 1.37 27.63
CA PHE A 267 23.93 0.10 28.34
C PHE A 267 24.04 0.35 29.85
N ASP A 268 23.43 -0.50 30.68
CA ASP A 268 23.72 -0.55 32.09
C ASP A 268 25.14 -1.07 32.28
N LEU A 269 26.05 -0.19 32.78
CA LEU A 269 27.47 -0.49 32.94
C LEU A 269 27.73 -1.66 33.89
N ALA A 270 26.86 -1.86 34.90
CA ALA A 270 27.00 -2.91 35.88
C ALA A 270 26.74 -4.32 35.32
N THR A 271 26.05 -4.40 34.19
CA THR A 271 25.71 -5.67 33.52
C THR A 271 26.70 -6.06 32.40
N LEU A 272 27.59 -5.16 32.01
CA LEU A 272 28.61 -5.41 30.99
C LEU A 272 29.83 -6.09 31.57
N GLU A 273 30.37 -7.10 30.88
CA GLU A 273 31.54 -7.84 31.30
C GLU A 273 32.69 -7.82 30.25
N GLY A 274 33.90 -7.60 30.69
CA GLY A 274 35.11 -7.69 29.89
C GLY A 274 35.30 -6.50 28.95
N GLU A 275 35.15 -6.69 27.65
CA GLU A 275 35.25 -5.65 26.63
C GLU A 275 33.98 -5.65 25.75
N LEU A 276 33.62 -4.53 25.19
CA LEU A 276 32.55 -4.43 24.21
C LEU A 276 33.12 -4.62 22.80
N VAL A 277 32.57 -5.57 22.06
CA VAL A 277 33.06 -5.95 20.74
C VAL A 277 31.95 -5.80 19.71
N VAL A 278 32.17 -4.96 18.71
CA VAL A 278 31.28 -4.87 17.55
C VAL A 278 31.72 -5.90 16.51
N ARG A 279 30.90 -6.91 16.32
CA ARG A 279 31.21 -8.08 15.46
C ARG A 279 29.95 -8.60 14.76
N ARG A 280 30.12 -9.49 13.79
CA ARG A 280 28.99 -10.27 13.28
C ARG A 280 28.60 -11.36 14.29
N ALA A 281 27.31 -11.66 14.33
CA ALA A 281 26.79 -12.74 15.18
C ALA A 281 27.34 -14.11 14.73
N LYS A 282 27.33 -15.06 15.64
CA LYS A 282 27.54 -16.47 15.32
C LYS A 282 26.23 -17.08 14.85
N ALA A 283 26.29 -18.18 14.08
CA ALA A 283 25.10 -18.89 13.64
C ALA A 283 24.27 -19.33 14.85
N ASP A 284 22.96 -19.04 14.80
CA ASP A 284 21.98 -19.39 15.85
C ASP A 284 22.33 -18.89 17.26
N GLU A 285 23.14 -17.85 17.38
CA GLU A 285 23.51 -17.23 18.66
C GLU A 285 22.23 -16.67 19.33
N PRO A 286 21.89 -17.12 20.57
CA PRO A 286 20.65 -16.70 21.21
C PRO A 286 20.77 -15.27 21.77
N MET A 287 19.65 -14.55 21.72
CA MET A 287 19.53 -13.22 22.30
C MET A 287 18.08 -12.98 22.74
N THR A 288 17.89 -12.43 23.94
CA THR A 288 16.60 -11.90 24.40
C THR A 288 16.58 -10.39 24.15
N LEU A 289 15.54 -9.92 23.49
CA LEU A 289 15.34 -8.51 23.16
C LEU A 289 14.70 -7.73 24.31
N LEU A 290 14.77 -6.40 24.29
CA LEU A 290 14.14 -5.52 25.31
C LEU A 290 12.62 -5.71 25.45
N ASP A 291 11.94 -6.25 24.43
CA ASP A 291 10.51 -6.59 24.46
C ASP A 291 10.23 -7.99 25.00
N GLY A 292 11.26 -8.72 25.46
CA GLY A 292 11.19 -10.07 26.00
C GLY A 292 11.18 -11.17 24.94
N ASN A 293 11.20 -10.86 23.65
CA ASN A 293 11.24 -11.87 22.59
C ASN A 293 12.62 -12.52 22.48
N GLU A 294 12.65 -13.85 22.42
CA GLU A 294 13.87 -14.62 22.16
C GLU A 294 14.09 -14.79 20.66
N VAL A 295 15.29 -14.45 20.19
CA VAL A 295 15.69 -14.60 18.79
C VAL A 295 16.96 -15.43 18.64
N LYS A 296 17.08 -16.12 17.50
CA LYS A 296 18.32 -16.77 17.07
C LYS A 296 18.96 -15.94 15.97
N LEU A 297 20.14 -15.44 16.24
CA LEU A 297 20.83 -14.51 15.36
C LEU A 297 21.43 -15.24 14.15
N LYS A 298 21.38 -14.57 13.00
CA LYS A 298 22.01 -15.02 11.75
C LYS A 298 23.44 -14.44 11.67
N GLU A 299 24.37 -15.16 11.07
CA GLU A 299 25.76 -14.70 10.86
C GLU A 299 25.88 -13.36 10.09
N THR A 300 24.82 -12.98 9.36
CA THR A 300 24.76 -11.71 8.64
C THR A 300 24.35 -10.53 9.52
N THR A 301 23.97 -10.77 10.78
CA THR A 301 23.53 -9.72 11.71
C THR A 301 24.74 -9.13 12.41
N LEU A 302 24.85 -7.80 12.44
CA LEU A 302 25.84 -7.10 13.24
C LEU A 302 25.36 -7.01 14.68
N VAL A 303 26.21 -7.32 15.62
CA VAL A 303 25.93 -7.25 17.06
C VAL A 303 27.01 -6.47 17.80
N ILE A 304 26.58 -5.85 18.89
CA ILE A 304 27.45 -5.35 19.93
C ILE A 304 27.40 -6.40 21.05
N ALA A 305 28.51 -6.98 21.39
CA ALA A 305 28.61 -8.09 22.33
C ALA A 305 29.68 -7.83 23.40
N ASP A 306 29.50 -8.41 24.56
CA ASP A 306 30.52 -8.49 25.61
C ASP A 306 31.01 -9.93 25.78
N SER A 307 31.70 -10.25 26.88
CA SER A 307 32.22 -11.60 27.14
C SER A 307 31.11 -12.64 27.38
N GLN A 308 29.90 -12.23 27.77
CA GLN A 308 28.76 -13.12 27.97
C GLN A 308 27.99 -13.41 26.67
N GLY A 309 28.07 -12.53 25.66
CA GLY A 309 27.36 -12.70 24.40
C GLY A 309 26.78 -11.39 23.85
N PRO A 310 25.82 -11.47 22.91
CA PRO A 310 25.18 -10.28 22.34
C PRO A 310 24.49 -9.43 23.40
N ALA A 311 24.83 -8.16 23.44
CA ALA A 311 24.21 -7.13 24.27
C ALA A 311 23.12 -6.35 23.48
N CYS A 312 23.33 -6.23 22.14
CA CYS A 312 22.42 -5.47 21.27
C CYS A 312 22.57 -5.95 19.83
N MET A 313 21.48 -5.98 19.06
CA MET A 313 21.56 -5.99 17.59
C MET A 313 21.92 -4.58 17.13
N ALA A 314 23.14 -4.40 16.65
CA ALA A 314 23.70 -3.11 16.29
C ALA A 314 22.79 -2.31 15.33
N GLY A 315 22.39 -1.13 15.75
CA GLY A 315 21.55 -0.23 14.98
C GLY A 315 20.09 -0.71 14.79
N ILE A 316 19.66 -1.78 15.45
CA ILE A 316 18.32 -2.36 15.31
C ILE A 316 17.56 -2.38 16.63
N PHE A 317 18.02 -3.16 17.63
CA PHE A 317 17.27 -3.35 18.87
C PHE A 317 18.19 -3.75 20.04
N GLY A 318 17.94 -3.18 21.21
CA GLY A 318 18.68 -3.50 22.42
C GLY A 318 18.35 -4.88 22.98
N GLY A 319 19.26 -5.44 23.77
CA GLY A 319 19.06 -6.68 24.52
C GLY A 319 18.60 -6.42 25.95
N ASP A 320 17.71 -7.27 26.45
CA ASP A 320 17.12 -7.20 27.79
C ASP A 320 18.19 -7.20 28.89
N ARG A 321 19.21 -8.07 28.79
CA ARG A 321 20.27 -8.24 29.76
C ARG A 321 21.05 -6.97 30.12
N THR A 322 21.26 -6.11 29.14
CA THR A 322 22.13 -4.94 29.23
C THR A 322 21.38 -3.61 29.10
N GLY A 323 20.06 -3.65 29.00
CA GLY A 323 19.21 -2.47 28.97
C GLY A 323 19.22 -1.70 30.29
N VAL A 324 19.03 -0.41 30.23
CA VAL A 324 18.85 0.43 31.42
C VAL A 324 17.55 0.06 32.14
N SER A 325 17.57 0.17 33.46
CA SER A 325 16.46 -0.21 34.36
C SER A 325 16.30 0.82 35.46
N GLU A 326 15.28 0.62 36.31
CA GLU A 326 15.04 1.48 37.50
C GLU A 326 16.18 1.44 38.53
N THR A 327 17.15 0.54 38.39
CA THR A 327 18.31 0.41 39.30
C THR A 327 19.63 0.87 38.68
N THR A 328 19.61 1.33 37.43
CA THR A 328 20.82 1.70 36.67
C THR A 328 21.34 3.06 37.08
N THR A 329 22.48 3.12 37.78
CA THR A 329 23.17 4.38 38.17
C THR A 329 24.32 4.77 37.26
N ASP A 330 24.93 3.80 36.63
CA ASP A 330 26.11 3.98 35.77
C ASP A 330 25.81 3.42 34.40
N ILE A 331 26.12 4.17 33.33
CA ILE A 331 25.85 3.76 31.95
C ILE A 331 27.11 3.82 31.08
N LEU A 332 27.14 2.98 30.06
CA LEU A 332 27.96 3.19 28.87
C LEU A 332 27.04 3.71 27.74
N LEU A 333 27.22 4.97 27.40
CA LEU A 333 26.49 5.61 26.30
C LEU A 333 27.17 5.27 24.98
N GLU A 334 26.39 4.86 23.97
CA GLU A 334 26.80 4.49 22.62
C GLU A 334 26.35 5.52 21.61
N CYS A 335 27.22 5.87 20.65
CA CYS A 335 26.89 6.62 19.46
C CYS A 335 27.72 6.13 18.29
N ALA A 336 27.12 5.47 17.30
CA ALA A 336 27.85 4.80 16.24
C ALA A 336 27.39 5.22 14.84
N PHE A 337 28.23 4.97 13.86
CA PHE A 337 27.86 4.93 12.45
C PHE A 337 27.96 3.48 11.95
N PHE A 338 26.85 2.94 11.47
CA PHE A 338 26.80 1.63 10.82
C PHE A 338 26.63 1.81 9.32
N ALA A 339 27.35 1.03 8.53
CA ALA A 339 27.20 1.04 7.08
C ALA A 339 25.76 0.61 6.70
N PRO A 340 25.01 1.39 5.90
CA PRO A 340 23.60 1.13 5.61
C PRO A 340 23.31 -0.29 5.13
N LEU A 341 24.17 -0.86 4.26
CA LEU A 341 24.02 -2.22 3.74
C LEU A 341 24.14 -3.31 4.82
N SER A 342 24.78 -3.02 5.95
CA SER A 342 24.89 -3.95 7.08
C SER A 342 23.61 -4.04 7.87
N ILE A 343 22.74 -3.02 7.81
CA ILE A 343 21.46 -2.92 8.53
C ILE A 343 20.28 -3.22 7.62
N THR A 344 20.34 -2.83 6.35
CA THR A 344 19.24 -2.98 5.37
C THR A 344 18.69 -4.40 5.36
N GLY A 345 17.38 -4.50 5.60
CA GLY A 345 16.62 -5.76 5.59
C GLY A 345 16.87 -6.68 6.79
N ARG A 346 17.82 -6.36 7.69
CA ARG A 346 18.11 -7.20 8.87
C ARG A 346 17.01 -7.14 9.90
N ALA A 347 16.50 -5.97 10.23
CA ALA A 347 15.36 -5.82 11.15
C ALA A 347 14.15 -6.65 10.69
N ARG A 348 13.77 -6.54 9.41
CA ARG A 348 12.66 -7.33 8.83
C ARG A 348 12.88 -8.84 8.90
N ALA A 349 14.11 -9.31 8.84
CA ALA A 349 14.43 -10.75 8.96
C ALA A 349 14.07 -11.34 10.33
N TYR A 350 13.85 -10.48 11.34
CA TYR A 350 13.39 -10.82 12.69
C TYR A 350 11.97 -10.31 12.97
N GLY A 351 11.25 -9.80 11.99
CA GLY A 351 9.92 -9.22 12.16
C GLY A 351 9.93 -7.86 12.89
N LEU A 352 11.09 -7.19 12.93
CA LEU A 352 11.27 -5.90 13.60
C LEU A 352 11.22 -4.73 12.62
N HIS A 353 10.69 -3.62 13.12
CA HIS A 353 10.77 -2.31 12.48
C HIS A 353 10.95 -1.26 13.58
N THR A 354 12.10 -0.60 13.63
CA THR A 354 12.45 0.38 14.67
C THR A 354 12.89 1.70 14.07
N ASP A 355 12.72 2.79 14.83
CA ASP A 355 13.20 4.11 14.45
C ASP A 355 14.72 4.15 14.23
N SER A 356 15.46 3.33 14.96
CA SER A 356 16.89 3.15 14.81
C SER A 356 17.24 2.47 13.48
N SER A 357 16.67 1.29 13.21
CA SER A 357 16.91 0.56 11.97
C SER A 357 16.46 1.35 10.73
N HIS A 358 15.34 2.06 10.83
CA HIS A 358 14.81 2.90 9.77
C HIS A 358 15.80 3.99 9.33
N ARG A 359 16.53 4.58 10.29
CA ARG A 359 17.57 5.60 10.01
C ARG A 359 18.86 4.97 9.52
N PHE A 360 19.37 3.96 10.20
CA PHE A 360 20.65 3.34 9.82
C PHE A 360 20.60 2.63 8.46
N GLU A 361 19.47 1.99 8.11
CA GLU A 361 19.36 1.32 6.80
C GLU A 361 19.31 2.30 5.62
N ARG A 362 18.93 3.57 5.86
CA ARG A 362 18.88 4.63 4.86
C ARG A 362 20.12 5.49 4.86
N GLY A 363 20.79 5.62 6.01
CA GLY A 363 22.00 6.38 6.19
C GLY A 363 21.89 7.40 7.34
N VAL A 364 22.91 7.42 8.17
CA VAL A 364 23.14 8.41 9.23
C VAL A 364 24.44 9.16 8.90
N ASP A 365 24.52 10.44 9.20
CA ASP A 365 25.71 11.24 8.92
C ASP A 365 26.95 10.67 9.64
N PRO A 366 28.01 10.23 8.92
CA PRO A 366 29.19 9.62 9.52
C PRO A 366 30.06 10.60 10.32
N GLU A 367 29.81 11.91 10.24
CA GLU A 367 30.56 12.94 10.97
C GLU A 367 29.82 13.44 12.23
N LEU A 368 28.60 12.98 12.48
CA LEU A 368 27.71 13.52 13.50
C LEU A 368 27.97 12.98 14.91
N GLN A 369 28.52 11.76 15.06
CA GLN A 369 28.56 10.99 16.31
C GLN A 369 29.22 11.74 17.48
N ALA A 370 30.35 12.38 17.25
CA ALA A 370 31.08 13.10 18.30
C ALA A 370 30.25 14.29 18.86
N LYS A 371 29.58 15.01 17.98
CA LYS A 371 28.72 16.13 18.33
C LYS A 371 27.52 15.69 19.15
N VAL A 372 26.84 14.62 18.71
CA VAL A 372 25.66 14.09 19.39
C VAL A 372 26.03 13.43 20.72
N MET A 373 27.18 12.74 20.81
CA MET A 373 27.71 12.20 22.07
C MET A 373 27.91 13.30 23.11
N ASP A 374 28.47 14.43 22.70
CA ASP A 374 28.69 15.57 23.58
C ASP A 374 27.37 16.21 24.03
N ARG A 375 26.43 16.40 23.11
CA ARG A 375 25.07 16.89 23.38
C ARG A 375 24.30 15.98 24.34
N ALA A 376 24.37 14.66 24.12
CA ALA A 376 23.76 13.66 24.98
C ALA A 376 24.31 13.71 26.39
N THR A 377 25.64 13.77 26.50
CA THR A 377 26.33 13.88 27.81
C THR A 377 25.90 15.14 28.52
N ARG A 378 25.86 16.29 27.84
CA ARG A 378 25.43 17.55 28.47
C ARG A 378 24.00 17.45 29.01
N LEU A 379 23.07 16.91 28.25
CA LEU A 379 21.68 16.72 28.69
C LEU A 379 21.58 15.75 29.87
N LEU A 380 22.33 14.64 29.86
CA LEU A 380 22.38 13.69 30.97
C LEU A 380 22.88 14.35 32.25
N LEU A 381 23.99 15.09 32.16
CA LEU A 381 24.53 15.80 33.35
C LEU A 381 23.58 16.86 33.86
N ASP A 382 22.89 17.62 33.01
CA ASP A 382 21.95 18.64 33.39
C ASP A 382 20.66 18.09 34.03
N ILE A 383 20.17 16.95 33.55
CA ILE A 383 18.89 16.36 33.95
C ILE A 383 19.07 15.33 35.06
N CYS A 384 20.01 14.40 34.86
CA CYS A 384 20.22 13.26 35.75
C CYS A 384 21.42 13.45 36.68
N GLY A 385 22.24 14.48 36.49
CA GLY A 385 23.51 14.67 37.23
C GLY A 385 24.56 13.65 36.83
N GLY A 386 25.44 13.31 37.72
CA GLY A 386 26.50 12.35 37.53
C GLY A 386 27.82 12.93 37.05
N GLU A 387 28.78 12.06 36.71
CA GLU A 387 30.12 12.38 36.30
C GLU A 387 30.47 11.63 35.00
N ALA A 388 31.03 12.32 34.03
CA ALA A 388 31.39 11.75 32.73
C ALA A 388 32.87 11.38 32.62
N GLY A 389 33.15 10.20 32.09
CA GLY A 389 34.49 9.80 31.63
C GLY A 389 34.88 10.39 30.29
N PRO A 390 36.11 10.13 29.80
CA PRO A 390 36.50 10.53 28.45
C PRO A 390 35.70 9.73 27.39
N VAL A 391 35.56 10.32 26.21
CA VAL A 391 34.99 9.63 25.04
C VAL A 391 36.03 8.66 24.48
N ILE A 392 35.63 7.42 24.30
CA ILE A 392 36.41 6.42 23.59
C ILE A 392 35.89 6.35 22.16
N GLU A 393 36.75 6.57 21.19
CA GLU A 393 36.43 6.48 19.76
C GLU A 393 37.24 5.39 19.09
N VAL A 394 36.57 4.49 18.37
CA VAL A 394 37.18 3.53 17.45
C VAL A 394 36.74 3.89 16.05
N LYS A 395 37.69 4.24 15.17
CA LYS A 395 37.42 4.77 13.84
C LYS A 395 38.25 4.07 12.78
N SER A 396 37.63 3.80 11.64
CA SER A 396 38.33 3.25 10.46
C SER A 396 38.13 4.19 9.25
N ASP A 397 39.12 5.08 9.03
CA ASP A 397 39.06 6.04 7.92
C ASP A 397 39.02 5.40 6.51
N ALA A 398 39.44 4.11 6.43
CA ALA A 398 39.40 3.34 5.20
C ALA A 398 37.97 2.94 4.78
N HIS A 399 37.08 2.81 5.75
CA HIS A 399 35.71 2.33 5.51
C HIS A 399 34.64 3.43 5.67
N LEU A 400 34.99 4.60 6.15
CA LEU A 400 34.08 5.74 6.19
C LEU A 400 33.75 6.21 4.76
N PRO A 401 32.47 6.51 4.49
CA PRO A 401 32.06 7.04 3.19
C PRO A 401 32.75 8.39 2.93
N LYS A 402 33.17 8.58 1.66
CA LYS A 402 33.81 9.81 1.19
C LYS A 402 33.06 10.33 -0.02
N ALA A 403 32.54 11.54 0.09
CA ALA A 403 31.94 12.21 -1.05
C ALA A 403 32.98 12.47 -2.15
N ALA A 404 32.63 12.24 -3.40
CA ALA A 404 33.43 12.59 -4.56
C ALA A 404 32.89 13.86 -5.22
N PRO A 405 33.74 14.73 -5.77
CA PRO A 405 33.29 15.88 -6.56
C PRO A 405 32.48 15.43 -7.78
N ILE A 406 31.32 16.01 -7.98
CA ILE A 406 30.41 15.70 -9.08
C ILE A 406 30.37 16.87 -10.03
N LYS A 407 30.59 16.62 -11.34
CA LYS A 407 30.48 17.61 -12.38
C LYS A 407 29.04 17.77 -12.85
N LEU A 408 28.50 18.99 -12.76
CA LEU A 408 27.22 19.37 -13.34
C LEU A 408 27.49 20.21 -14.62
N ARG A 409 27.09 19.69 -15.77
CA ARG A 409 27.21 20.38 -17.05
C ARG A 409 26.02 21.31 -17.29
N ARG A 410 26.24 22.59 -17.62
CA ARG A 410 25.18 23.55 -17.88
C ARG A 410 24.23 23.08 -19.00
N ALA A 411 24.80 22.61 -20.11
CA ALA A 411 23.98 22.10 -21.21
C ALA A 411 23.08 20.91 -20.85
N LYS A 412 23.53 20.05 -19.88
CA LYS A 412 22.72 18.92 -19.40
C LYS A 412 21.62 19.41 -18.46
N LEU A 413 21.93 20.32 -17.55
CA LEU A 413 20.95 20.95 -16.67
C LEU A 413 19.81 21.58 -17.48
N ASP A 414 20.15 22.45 -18.45
CA ASP A 414 19.19 23.13 -19.32
C ASP A 414 18.34 22.10 -20.11
N LYS A 415 18.98 21.05 -20.63
CA LYS A 415 18.28 20.01 -21.41
C LYS A 415 17.30 19.21 -20.56
N VAL A 416 17.67 18.85 -19.34
CA VAL A 416 16.85 17.99 -18.47
C VAL A 416 15.70 18.78 -17.86
N ILE A 417 15.97 19.99 -17.34
CA ILE A 417 14.92 20.86 -16.76
C ILE A 417 14.04 21.48 -17.86
N GLY A 418 14.59 21.69 -19.06
CA GLY A 418 13.88 22.30 -20.18
C GLY A 418 13.89 23.82 -20.19
N ILE A 419 14.55 24.44 -19.22
CA ILE A 419 14.80 25.89 -19.14
C ILE A 419 16.26 26.16 -18.73
N SER A 420 16.73 27.37 -18.94
CA SER A 420 18.02 27.80 -18.42
C SER A 420 17.84 28.48 -17.07
N VAL A 421 18.49 27.93 -16.03
CA VAL A 421 18.56 28.50 -14.68
C VAL A 421 19.81 29.38 -14.58
N ALA A 422 19.68 30.58 -14.01
CA ALA A 422 20.81 31.50 -13.89
C ALA A 422 21.95 30.90 -13.02
N ASP A 423 23.18 31.03 -13.43
CA ASP A 423 24.36 30.50 -12.73
C ASP A 423 24.42 30.88 -11.25
N ALA A 424 24.10 32.11 -10.93
CA ALA A 424 24.08 32.60 -9.55
C ALA A 424 23.02 31.86 -8.71
N GLN A 425 21.86 31.56 -9.30
CA GLN A 425 20.78 30.82 -8.62
C GLN A 425 21.17 29.34 -8.40
N VAL A 426 21.81 28.70 -9.38
CA VAL A 426 22.32 27.34 -9.22
C VAL A 426 23.34 27.28 -8.07
N VAL A 427 24.29 28.22 -8.05
CA VAL A 427 25.29 28.30 -6.97
C VAL A 427 24.63 28.54 -5.61
N GLU A 428 23.67 29.43 -5.52
CA GLU A 428 22.96 29.72 -4.29
C GLU A 428 22.21 28.48 -3.75
N ILE A 429 21.45 27.80 -4.62
CA ILE A 429 20.69 26.59 -4.26
C ILE A 429 21.66 25.53 -3.70
N LEU A 430 22.69 25.18 -4.45
CA LEU A 430 23.60 24.12 -4.05
C LEU A 430 24.41 24.48 -2.78
N THR A 431 24.81 25.76 -2.64
CA THR A 431 25.53 26.22 -1.45
C THR A 431 24.63 26.19 -0.21
N ARG A 432 23.36 26.62 -0.31
CA ARG A 432 22.39 26.54 0.79
C ARG A 432 22.05 25.11 1.18
N LEU A 433 22.12 24.17 0.25
CA LEU A 433 22.02 22.72 0.53
C LEU A 433 23.27 22.15 1.22
N GLY A 434 24.28 22.98 1.49
CA GLY A 434 25.51 22.59 2.17
C GLY A 434 26.62 22.07 1.27
N MET A 435 26.45 22.14 -0.06
CA MET A 435 27.48 21.68 -1.00
C MET A 435 28.60 22.71 -1.16
N GLN A 436 29.83 22.21 -1.34
CA GLN A 436 30.94 23.04 -1.79
C GLN A 436 30.91 23.14 -3.31
N VAL A 437 30.71 24.34 -3.85
CA VAL A 437 30.50 24.55 -5.30
C VAL A 437 31.65 25.34 -5.91
N THR A 438 32.18 24.84 -7.03
CA THR A 438 33.15 25.54 -7.88
C THR A 438 32.53 25.77 -9.25
N VAL A 439 32.60 26.99 -9.76
CA VAL A 439 32.08 27.35 -11.11
C VAL A 439 33.15 27.11 -12.15
N ASP A 440 32.79 26.40 -13.21
CA ASP A 440 33.65 26.08 -14.35
C ASP A 440 33.11 26.75 -15.64
N ALA A 441 33.91 26.72 -16.73
CA ALA A 441 33.52 27.30 -17.99
C ALA A 441 32.23 26.69 -18.59
N ASP A 442 32.00 25.38 -18.37
CA ASP A 442 30.88 24.61 -18.95
C ASP A 442 29.84 24.14 -17.90
N GLY A 443 29.99 24.61 -16.65
CA GLY A 443 29.03 24.25 -15.56
C GLY A 443 29.62 24.45 -14.18
N TRP A 444 29.39 23.46 -13.31
CA TRP A 444 29.78 23.51 -11.90
C TRP A 444 30.37 22.17 -11.46
N THR A 445 31.21 22.21 -10.45
CA THR A 445 31.63 21.03 -9.72
C THR A 445 31.14 21.16 -8.28
N ALA A 446 30.35 20.22 -7.80
CA ALA A 446 29.78 20.22 -6.47
C ALA A 446 30.29 19.04 -5.65
N LEU A 447 30.59 19.26 -4.36
CA LEU A 447 30.88 18.23 -3.39
C LEU A 447 29.76 18.18 -2.37
N ALA A 448 29.09 17.03 -2.27
CA ALA A 448 27.98 16.82 -1.34
C ALA A 448 28.44 16.83 0.13
N PRO A 449 27.62 17.35 1.07
CA PRO A 449 27.91 17.27 2.50
C PRO A 449 27.75 15.84 3.02
N SER A 450 28.32 15.55 4.19
CA SER A 450 28.34 14.21 4.81
C SER A 450 26.95 13.60 5.09
N TRP A 451 25.93 14.42 5.27
CA TRP A 451 24.54 13.98 5.54
C TRP A 451 23.72 13.64 4.28
N ARG A 452 24.26 13.86 3.06
CA ARG A 452 23.57 13.56 1.80
C ARG A 452 24.20 12.31 1.15
N PHE A 453 23.64 11.16 1.48
CA PHE A 453 24.12 9.84 1.00
C PHE A 453 23.62 9.51 -0.40
N ASP A 454 22.59 10.18 -0.84
CA ASP A 454 21.88 10.01 -2.09
C ASP A 454 22.56 10.69 -3.26
N ILE A 455 23.40 11.70 -3.01
CA ILE A 455 24.03 12.51 -4.06
C ILE A 455 25.34 11.89 -4.49
N ALA A 456 25.34 11.23 -5.66
CA ALA A 456 26.48 10.53 -6.22
C ALA A 456 26.75 10.82 -7.70
N ILE A 457 25.75 11.23 -8.46
CA ILE A 457 25.81 11.46 -9.90
C ILE A 457 25.27 12.84 -10.30
N GLU A 458 25.47 13.22 -11.56
CA GLU A 458 25.06 14.52 -12.09
C GLU A 458 23.54 14.75 -12.01
N GLU A 459 22.77 13.69 -12.20
CA GLU A 459 21.30 13.68 -12.14
C GLU A 459 20.78 14.05 -10.75
N ASP A 460 21.45 13.61 -9.70
CA ASP A 460 21.06 13.93 -8.33
C ASP A 460 21.17 15.45 -8.07
N ILE A 461 22.22 16.08 -8.61
CA ILE A 461 22.38 17.53 -8.50
C ILE A 461 21.33 18.27 -9.33
N ILE A 462 20.96 17.73 -10.50
CA ILE A 462 19.88 18.30 -11.33
C ILE A 462 18.54 18.23 -10.57
N GLU A 463 18.27 17.13 -9.89
CA GLU A 463 17.07 16.98 -9.04
C GLU A 463 17.05 18.07 -7.94
N GLU A 464 18.17 18.27 -7.25
CA GLU A 464 18.27 19.28 -6.20
C GLU A 464 17.99 20.68 -6.73
N VAL A 465 18.56 21.03 -7.88
CA VAL A 465 18.30 22.34 -8.52
C VAL A 465 16.82 22.45 -8.90
N ALA A 466 16.24 21.44 -9.52
CA ALA A 466 14.86 21.46 -10.00
C ALA A 466 13.84 21.59 -8.86
N ARG A 467 14.01 20.79 -7.77
CA ARG A 467 13.06 20.78 -6.65
C ARG A 467 13.11 22.09 -5.83
N ILE A 468 14.30 22.69 -5.64
CA ILE A 468 14.43 23.96 -4.91
C ILE A 468 14.03 25.14 -5.81
N TYR A 469 14.33 25.08 -7.11
CA TYR A 469 13.80 26.06 -8.07
C TYR A 469 12.28 26.08 -8.08
N GLY A 470 11.66 24.91 -7.83
CA GLY A 470 10.24 24.66 -7.77
C GLY A 470 9.66 24.19 -9.11
N TYR A 471 9.12 22.98 -9.11
CA TYR A 471 8.51 22.37 -10.30
C TYR A 471 7.41 23.21 -10.93
N ASN A 472 6.64 23.94 -10.11
CA ASN A 472 5.59 24.84 -10.59
C ASN A 472 6.12 26.06 -11.36
N ASN A 473 7.40 26.40 -11.21
CA ASN A 473 8.08 27.49 -11.95
C ASN A 473 8.62 27.01 -13.30
N ILE A 474 8.61 25.70 -13.57
CA ILE A 474 9.05 25.12 -14.83
C ILE A 474 7.86 25.09 -15.80
N PRO A 475 7.93 25.76 -16.96
CA PRO A 475 6.81 25.83 -17.89
C PRO A 475 6.54 24.48 -18.56
N ASN A 476 5.27 24.14 -18.73
CA ASN A 476 4.85 22.99 -19.52
C ASN A 476 5.08 23.28 -21.03
N LEU A 477 5.99 22.56 -21.64
CA LEU A 477 6.27 22.66 -23.05
C LEU A 477 5.56 21.53 -23.83
N LYS A 478 4.94 21.88 -24.95
CA LYS A 478 4.40 20.86 -25.86
C LYS A 478 5.56 20.13 -26.54
N PRO A 479 5.65 18.81 -26.46
CA PRO A 479 6.69 18.07 -27.14
C PRO A 479 6.52 18.21 -28.67
N ALA A 480 7.60 18.48 -29.37
CA ALA A 480 7.65 18.39 -30.82
C ALA A 480 8.30 17.06 -31.21
N ALA A 481 7.57 16.21 -31.92
CA ALA A 481 8.06 14.94 -32.39
C ALA A 481 7.73 14.72 -33.86
N SER A 482 8.63 14.08 -34.59
CA SER A 482 8.30 13.52 -35.90
C SER A 482 7.52 12.21 -35.67
N LEU A 483 6.27 12.19 -36.09
CA LEU A 483 5.43 11.01 -35.99
C LEU A 483 5.50 10.24 -37.32
N ALA A 484 6.01 9.01 -37.28
CA ALA A 484 5.81 8.05 -38.33
C ALA A 484 4.45 7.38 -38.15
N MET A 485 3.57 7.50 -39.14
CA MET A 485 2.33 6.71 -39.13
C MET A 485 2.68 5.27 -39.42
N VAL A 486 2.41 4.41 -38.43
CA VAL A 486 2.53 2.95 -38.60
C VAL A 486 1.21 2.44 -39.16
N GLU A 487 1.27 1.62 -40.20
CA GLU A 487 0.09 0.93 -40.72
C GLU A 487 -0.52 0.07 -39.62
N GLN A 488 -1.82 0.24 -39.37
CA GLN A 488 -2.55 -0.62 -38.45
C GLN A 488 -2.90 -1.92 -39.18
N ALA A 489 -2.65 -3.06 -38.54
CA ALA A 489 -3.06 -4.34 -39.08
C ALA A 489 -4.59 -4.45 -39.09
N GLU A 490 -5.19 -4.39 -40.30
CA GLU A 490 -6.64 -4.52 -40.48
C GLU A 490 -7.13 -5.94 -40.13
N GLY A 491 -6.26 -6.93 -40.25
CA GLY A 491 -6.55 -8.35 -39.96
C GLY A 491 -6.54 -8.71 -38.47
N GLN A 492 -6.95 -7.81 -37.59
CA GLN A 492 -7.01 -8.05 -36.15
C GLN A 492 -8.26 -7.49 -35.50
N VAL A 493 -8.85 -8.26 -34.60
CA VAL A 493 -9.91 -7.79 -33.69
C VAL A 493 -9.26 -7.08 -32.51
N THR A 494 -9.59 -5.79 -32.34
CA THR A 494 -9.11 -5.08 -31.16
C THR A 494 -9.90 -5.50 -29.93
N LEU A 495 -9.21 -5.54 -28.79
CA LEU A 495 -9.79 -5.85 -27.49
C LEU A 495 -10.93 -4.91 -27.11
N LYS A 496 -10.73 -3.62 -27.44
CA LYS A 496 -11.79 -2.61 -27.26
C LYS A 496 -13.07 -3.01 -27.98
N ARG A 497 -13.00 -3.52 -29.20
CA ARG A 497 -14.17 -3.90 -29.98
C ARG A 497 -14.90 -5.10 -29.37
N VAL A 498 -14.17 -6.07 -28.80
CA VAL A 498 -14.76 -7.20 -28.07
C VAL A 498 -15.50 -6.71 -26.84
N ARG A 499 -14.88 -5.82 -26.05
CA ARG A 499 -15.48 -5.24 -24.84
C ARG A 499 -16.73 -4.44 -25.17
N ASP A 500 -16.66 -3.53 -26.14
CA ASP A 500 -17.80 -2.71 -26.57
C ASP A 500 -18.98 -3.61 -26.98
N LEU A 501 -18.72 -4.67 -27.76
CA LEU A 501 -19.78 -5.60 -28.19
C LEU A 501 -20.43 -6.32 -27.01
N LEU A 502 -19.65 -6.82 -26.05
CA LEU A 502 -20.21 -7.49 -24.87
C LEU A 502 -21.05 -6.52 -24.03
N VAL A 503 -20.59 -5.27 -23.87
CA VAL A 503 -21.36 -4.21 -23.20
C VAL A 503 -22.68 -3.92 -23.97
N ASP A 504 -22.64 -3.79 -25.29
CA ASP A 504 -23.82 -3.60 -26.14
C ASP A 504 -24.82 -4.75 -26.00
N ARG A 505 -24.33 -5.96 -25.70
CA ARG A 505 -25.16 -7.14 -25.44
C ARG A 505 -25.59 -7.28 -23.97
N GLY A 506 -25.37 -6.24 -23.17
CA GLY A 506 -25.86 -6.12 -21.80
C GLY A 506 -25.00 -6.79 -20.74
N PHE A 507 -23.74 -7.07 -21.03
CA PHE A 507 -22.76 -7.50 -20.03
C PHE A 507 -22.13 -6.31 -19.32
N GLN A 508 -21.66 -6.55 -18.09
CA GLN A 508 -20.83 -5.65 -17.32
C GLN A 508 -19.44 -6.26 -17.20
N GLU A 509 -18.40 -5.46 -17.37
CA GLU A 509 -17.03 -5.91 -17.16
C GLU A 509 -16.77 -6.09 -15.66
N ALA A 510 -16.21 -7.23 -15.32
CA ALA A 510 -15.70 -7.52 -14.00
C ALA A 510 -14.17 -7.55 -14.03
N ILE A 511 -13.55 -7.10 -12.95
CA ILE A 511 -12.11 -7.23 -12.71
C ILE A 511 -11.99 -7.96 -11.38
N THR A 512 -11.62 -9.23 -11.44
CA THR A 512 -11.47 -10.05 -10.25
C THR A 512 -9.99 -10.29 -9.92
N TYR A 513 -9.71 -10.68 -8.67
CA TYR A 513 -8.35 -10.95 -8.25
C TYR A 513 -7.75 -12.15 -8.98
N SER A 514 -6.46 -12.05 -9.30
CA SER A 514 -5.66 -13.18 -9.81
C SER A 514 -5.39 -14.25 -8.74
N PHE A 515 -5.64 -13.93 -7.48
CA PHE A 515 -5.53 -14.84 -6.34
C PHE A 515 -6.92 -15.27 -5.91
N VAL A 516 -7.11 -16.57 -5.78
CA VAL A 516 -8.42 -17.17 -5.52
C VAL A 516 -8.35 -18.16 -4.37
N ASP A 517 -9.52 -18.52 -3.83
CA ASP A 517 -9.65 -19.56 -2.82
C ASP A 517 -9.28 -20.92 -3.44
N PRO A 518 -8.24 -21.62 -2.91
CA PRO A 518 -7.84 -22.94 -3.39
C PRO A 518 -8.99 -23.93 -3.39
N LYS A 519 -9.91 -23.87 -2.42
CA LYS A 519 -11.08 -24.76 -2.32
C LYS A 519 -12.09 -24.51 -3.44
N ALA A 520 -12.38 -23.24 -3.71
CA ALA A 520 -13.30 -22.88 -4.80
C ALA A 520 -12.70 -23.30 -6.16
N GLN A 521 -11.40 -23.05 -6.36
CA GLN A 521 -10.71 -23.48 -7.58
C GLN A 521 -10.67 -25.00 -7.73
N GLN A 522 -10.30 -25.75 -6.68
CA GLN A 522 -10.29 -27.20 -6.69
C GLN A 522 -11.69 -27.79 -6.91
N THR A 523 -12.74 -27.10 -6.46
CA THR A 523 -14.13 -27.51 -6.69
C THR A 523 -14.48 -27.45 -8.17
N LEU A 524 -14.04 -26.43 -8.89
CA LEU A 524 -14.25 -26.26 -10.34
C LEU A 524 -13.25 -27.07 -11.18
N PHE A 525 -12.01 -27.14 -10.74
CA PHE A 525 -10.88 -27.75 -11.44
C PHE A 525 -10.13 -28.74 -10.53
N PRO A 526 -10.70 -29.91 -10.21
CA PRO A 526 -10.15 -30.84 -9.22
C PRO A 526 -8.79 -31.44 -9.61
N GLN A 527 -8.43 -31.39 -10.88
CA GLN A 527 -7.15 -31.90 -11.40
C GLN A 527 -6.10 -30.80 -11.64
N SER A 528 -6.41 -29.53 -11.29
CA SER A 528 -5.47 -28.45 -11.52
C SER A 528 -4.34 -28.46 -10.50
N ASP A 529 -3.11 -28.26 -10.98
CA ASP A 529 -1.94 -28.01 -10.11
C ASP A 529 -1.73 -26.51 -9.97
N ALA A 530 -2.41 -25.92 -8.99
CA ALA A 530 -2.38 -24.50 -8.76
C ALA A 530 -1.04 -24.03 -8.15
N ILE A 531 -0.62 -22.82 -8.50
CA ILE A 531 0.53 -22.16 -7.88
C ILE A 531 0.04 -21.56 -6.56
N VAL A 532 0.60 -22.04 -5.43
CA VAL A 532 0.26 -21.55 -4.09
C VAL A 532 1.25 -20.47 -3.68
N LEU A 533 0.73 -19.35 -3.13
CA LEU A 533 1.56 -18.25 -2.66
C LEU A 533 2.18 -18.60 -1.28
N PRO A 534 3.47 -18.31 -1.06
CA PRO A 534 4.13 -18.57 0.22
C PRO A 534 3.65 -17.62 1.33
N ASN A 535 3.19 -16.42 0.98
CA ASN A 535 2.75 -15.36 1.91
C ASN A 535 1.48 -14.66 1.39
N PRO A 536 0.33 -15.36 1.34
CA PRO A 536 -0.91 -14.78 0.82
C PRO A 536 -1.47 -13.70 1.75
N ILE A 537 -2.26 -12.78 1.18
CA ILE A 537 -2.98 -11.76 1.95
C ILE A 537 -4.00 -12.42 2.91
N SER A 538 -4.68 -13.50 2.45
CA SER A 538 -5.55 -14.34 3.25
C SER A 538 -5.53 -15.77 2.72
N VAL A 539 -6.04 -16.72 3.51
CA VAL A 539 -6.14 -18.15 3.11
C VAL A 539 -7.03 -18.30 1.88
N GLU A 540 -8.07 -17.48 1.76
CA GLU A 540 -9.02 -17.46 0.63
C GLU A 540 -8.42 -16.83 -0.64
N MET A 541 -7.22 -16.27 -0.56
CA MET A 541 -6.51 -15.65 -1.69
C MET A 541 -5.10 -16.25 -1.83
N SER A 542 -4.96 -17.55 -1.58
CA SER A 542 -3.64 -18.20 -1.50
C SER A 542 -3.22 -18.96 -2.75
N ALA A 543 -4.08 -19.10 -3.76
CA ALA A 543 -3.73 -19.77 -5.02
C ALA A 543 -3.88 -18.85 -6.22
N MET A 544 -2.97 -18.93 -7.19
CA MET A 544 -3.12 -18.25 -8.47
C MET A 544 -4.20 -18.96 -9.31
N ARG A 545 -5.05 -18.16 -9.96
CA ARG A 545 -6.16 -18.69 -10.77
C ARG A 545 -5.68 -19.42 -12.04
N VAL A 546 -6.22 -20.60 -12.24
CA VAL A 546 -6.01 -21.39 -13.49
C VAL A 546 -7.10 -21.12 -14.54
N SER A 547 -8.12 -20.34 -14.17
CA SER A 547 -9.27 -19.95 -14.97
C SER A 547 -9.89 -18.69 -14.38
N LEU A 548 -10.62 -17.92 -15.17
CA LEU A 548 -11.42 -16.77 -14.71
C LEU A 548 -12.75 -17.20 -14.01
N PHE A 549 -13.14 -18.46 -14.13
CA PHE A 549 -14.39 -18.99 -13.56
C PHE A 549 -14.54 -18.76 -12.07
N PRO A 550 -13.54 -19.03 -11.20
CA PRO A 550 -13.68 -18.81 -9.76
C PRO A 550 -14.05 -17.37 -9.40
N GLY A 551 -13.39 -16.40 -10.01
CA GLY A 551 -13.65 -14.98 -9.78
C GLY A 551 -15.04 -14.55 -10.24
N LEU A 552 -15.44 -14.95 -11.45
CA LEU A 552 -16.75 -14.62 -11.99
C LEU A 552 -17.89 -15.28 -11.20
N VAL A 553 -17.74 -16.53 -10.78
CA VAL A 553 -18.72 -17.23 -9.93
C VAL A 553 -18.86 -16.50 -8.59
N GLN A 554 -17.76 -16.12 -7.96
CA GLN A 554 -17.80 -15.37 -6.70
C GLN A 554 -18.48 -14.01 -6.86
N ALA A 555 -18.22 -13.31 -7.97
CA ALA A 555 -18.89 -12.05 -8.28
C ALA A 555 -20.41 -12.24 -8.45
N VAL A 556 -20.84 -13.31 -9.11
CA VAL A 556 -22.28 -13.65 -9.24
C VAL A 556 -22.89 -13.93 -7.88
N VAL A 557 -22.27 -14.74 -7.04
CA VAL A 557 -22.75 -15.07 -5.68
C VAL A 557 -22.87 -13.81 -4.83
N TYR A 558 -21.85 -12.93 -4.92
CA TYR A 558 -21.87 -11.64 -4.24
C TYR A 558 -23.10 -10.79 -4.63
N ASN A 559 -23.40 -10.70 -5.92
CA ASN A 559 -24.55 -9.94 -6.45
C ASN A 559 -25.88 -10.60 -6.09
N GLN A 560 -25.98 -11.93 -6.22
CA GLN A 560 -27.19 -12.66 -5.84
C GLN A 560 -27.52 -12.53 -4.34
N ASN A 561 -26.51 -12.42 -3.48
CA ASN A 561 -26.68 -12.17 -2.05
C ASN A 561 -27.20 -10.75 -1.75
N ARG A 562 -27.05 -9.83 -2.72
CA ARG A 562 -27.56 -8.45 -2.68
C ARG A 562 -28.81 -8.24 -3.52
N GLN A 563 -29.55 -9.34 -3.74
CA GLN A 563 -30.83 -9.31 -4.42
C GLN A 563 -30.77 -8.86 -5.90
N GLN A 564 -29.63 -9.12 -6.56
CA GLN A 564 -29.52 -8.98 -8.01
C GLN A 564 -29.81 -10.33 -8.66
N PRO A 565 -31.03 -10.60 -9.13
CA PRO A 565 -31.40 -11.93 -9.63
C PRO A 565 -30.87 -12.20 -11.04
N ARG A 566 -30.60 -11.15 -11.82
CA ARG A 566 -30.10 -11.22 -13.20
C ARG A 566 -28.71 -10.60 -13.24
N VAL A 567 -27.70 -11.41 -13.58
CA VAL A 567 -26.30 -11.00 -13.63
C VAL A 567 -25.68 -11.47 -14.94
N ARG A 568 -25.03 -10.56 -15.66
CA ARG A 568 -24.30 -10.82 -16.92
C ARG A 568 -22.95 -10.15 -16.80
N LEU A 569 -21.90 -10.92 -16.55
CA LEU A 569 -20.53 -10.41 -16.37
C LEU A 569 -19.59 -11.00 -17.40
N PHE A 570 -18.61 -10.23 -17.81
CA PHE A 570 -17.45 -10.73 -18.53
C PHE A 570 -16.17 -10.21 -17.89
N GLU A 571 -15.10 -10.95 -18.06
CA GLU A 571 -13.76 -10.55 -17.61
C GLU A 571 -12.75 -10.94 -18.69
N GLN A 572 -11.79 -10.05 -18.86
CA GLN A 572 -10.57 -10.32 -19.57
C GLN A 572 -9.43 -10.29 -18.57
N GLY A 573 -8.62 -11.32 -18.55
CA GLY A 573 -7.53 -11.42 -17.59
C GLY A 573 -6.59 -12.58 -17.87
N LEU A 574 -5.53 -12.65 -17.11
CA LEU A 574 -4.56 -13.75 -17.20
C LEU A 574 -4.99 -14.94 -16.37
N ARG A 575 -4.76 -16.16 -16.88
CA ARG A 575 -4.67 -17.39 -16.10
C ARG A 575 -3.21 -17.81 -15.96
N PHE A 576 -2.91 -18.60 -14.93
CA PHE A 576 -1.54 -18.97 -14.57
C PHE A 576 -1.41 -20.48 -14.51
N ILE A 577 -0.54 -21.02 -15.37
CA ILE A 577 -0.33 -22.46 -15.52
C ILE A 577 1.13 -22.77 -15.20
N LYS A 578 1.39 -23.79 -14.39
CA LYS A 578 2.75 -24.31 -14.20
C LYS A 578 3.26 -24.87 -15.53
N ASP A 579 4.42 -24.40 -15.95
CA ASP A 579 5.07 -24.83 -17.19
C ASP A 579 6.59 -24.70 -17.03
N GLU A 580 7.28 -25.80 -16.92
CA GLU A 580 8.73 -25.85 -16.71
C GLU A 580 9.53 -25.19 -17.84
N ASN A 581 8.93 -25.04 -19.03
CA ASN A 581 9.58 -24.42 -20.19
C ASN A 581 9.31 -22.89 -20.26
N ALA A 582 8.42 -22.38 -19.43
CA ALA A 582 8.11 -20.95 -19.39
C ALA A 582 9.07 -20.20 -18.47
N GLU A 583 9.16 -18.87 -18.65
CA GLU A 583 9.93 -18.00 -17.78
C GLU A 583 9.44 -18.11 -16.32
N ASN A 584 10.36 -18.32 -15.39
CA ASN A 584 10.05 -18.57 -13.97
C ASN A 584 9.15 -19.79 -13.70
N GLY A 585 9.03 -20.72 -14.65
CA GLY A 585 8.19 -21.92 -14.50
C GLY A 585 6.68 -21.66 -14.57
N ILE A 586 6.26 -20.48 -15.09
CA ILE A 586 4.86 -20.06 -15.10
C ILE A 586 4.49 -19.53 -16.48
N ARG A 587 3.51 -20.17 -17.12
CA ARG A 587 2.89 -19.68 -18.34
C ARG A 587 1.68 -18.82 -18.00
N GLN A 588 1.66 -17.59 -18.52
CA GLN A 588 0.57 -16.65 -18.38
C GLN A 588 -0.19 -16.57 -19.70
N GLU A 589 -1.49 -16.84 -19.65
CA GLU A 589 -2.33 -16.87 -20.84
C GLU A 589 -3.46 -15.84 -20.73
N PRO A 590 -3.62 -14.94 -21.70
CA PRO A 590 -4.73 -14.04 -21.76
C PRO A 590 -6.03 -14.77 -22.12
N MET A 591 -7.04 -14.62 -21.28
CA MET A 591 -8.34 -15.28 -21.40
C MET A 591 -9.45 -14.24 -21.53
N LEU A 592 -10.52 -14.61 -22.21
CA LEU A 592 -11.82 -13.94 -22.17
C LEU A 592 -12.84 -14.92 -21.58
N ALA A 593 -13.59 -14.50 -20.57
CA ALA A 593 -14.65 -15.30 -19.98
C ALA A 593 -15.92 -14.49 -19.78
N GLY A 594 -17.06 -15.17 -19.78
CA GLY A 594 -18.36 -14.57 -19.49
C GLY A 594 -19.25 -15.51 -18.72
N ILE A 595 -20.16 -14.94 -17.93
CA ILE A 595 -21.16 -15.65 -17.12
C ILE A 595 -22.50 -14.95 -17.21
N ILE A 596 -23.56 -15.73 -17.37
CA ILE A 596 -24.94 -15.23 -17.27
C ILE A 596 -25.74 -16.08 -16.28
N THR A 597 -26.63 -15.43 -15.54
CA THR A 597 -27.56 -16.10 -14.62
C THR A 597 -28.85 -15.28 -14.48
N GLY A 598 -29.90 -15.93 -14.03
CA GLY A 598 -31.21 -15.31 -13.89
C GLY A 598 -32.03 -15.42 -15.17
N ASN A 599 -32.92 -14.43 -15.43
CA ASN A 599 -33.75 -14.41 -16.62
C ASN A 599 -32.99 -13.92 -17.85
N GLN A 600 -33.45 -14.38 -19.02
CA GLN A 600 -32.88 -13.98 -20.33
C GLN A 600 -33.02 -12.48 -20.56
N SER A 601 -34.17 -11.89 -20.22
CA SER A 601 -34.43 -10.45 -20.28
C SER A 601 -34.92 -9.94 -18.92
N ASP A 602 -34.89 -8.63 -18.75
CA ASP A 602 -35.56 -7.98 -17.65
C ASP A 602 -37.09 -8.19 -17.74
N GLU A 603 -37.81 -8.02 -16.62
CA GLU A 603 -39.25 -8.13 -16.60
C GLU A 603 -39.89 -7.09 -17.54
N HIS A 604 -40.72 -7.57 -18.47
CA HIS A 604 -41.29 -6.74 -19.50
C HIS A 604 -42.71 -7.24 -19.81
N TRP A 605 -43.64 -6.32 -20.04
CA TRP A 605 -45.08 -6.62 -20.26
C TRP A 605 -45.36 -7.47 -21.50
N ASP A 606 -44.50 -7.39 -22.55
CA ASP A 606 -44.66 -8.07 -23.84
C ASP A 606 -43.65 -9.22 -24.05
N ILE A 607 -42.73 -9.44 -23.14
CA ILE A 607 -41.74 -10.49 -23.22
C ILE A 607 -42.01 -11.57 -22.19
N LYS A 608 -42.26 -12.79 -22.64
CA LYS A 608 -42.45 -13.92 -21.73
C LYS A 608 -41.15 -14.21 -20.97
N SER A 609 -41.22 -14.11 -19.65
CA SER A 609 -40.08 -14.41 -18.79
C SER A 609 -39.64 -15.89 -18.90
N ARG A 610 -38.37 -16.13 -19.15
CA ARG A 610 -37.74 -17.44 -19.09
C ARG A 610 -36.35 -17.32 -18.52
N ALA A 611 -35.84 -18.39 -17.93
CA ALA A 611 -34.48 -18.45 -17.48
C ALA A 611 -33.51 -18.40 -18.69
N ALA A 612 -32.37 -17.74 -18.50
CA ALA A 612 -31.26 -17.78 -19.44
C ALA A 612 -30.71 -19.19 -19.59
N ASP A 613 -30.35 -19.57 -20.81
CA ASP A 613 -29.88 -20.91 -21.13
C ASP A 613 -28.55 -20.88 -21.92
N PHE A 614 -28.09 -22.08 -22.30
CA PHE A 614 -26.87 -22.28 -23.07
C PHE A 614 -26.87 -21.50 -24.39
N PHE A 615 -28.03 -21.46 -25.10
CA PHE A 615 -28.11 -20.83 -26.42
C PHE A 615 -28.11 -19.31 -26.34
N ASP A 616 -28.56 -18.72 -25.23
CA ASP A 616 -28.48 -17.29 -25.02
C ASP A 616 -27.01 -16.83 -24.96
N LEU A 617 -26.19 -17.53 -24.13
CA LEU A 617 -24.77 -17.20 -24.00
C LEU A 617 -24.01 -17.57 -25.28
N LYS A 618 -24.38 -18.68 -25.95
CA LYS A 618 -23.77 -19.08 -27.21
C LYS A 618 -23.99 -18.03 -28.29
N GLY A 619 -25.19 -17.47 -28.41
CA GLY A 619 -25.48 -16.40 -29.37
C GLY A 619 -24.73 -15.10 -29.08
N ASP A 620 -24.48 -14.77 -27.79
CA ASP A 620 -23.62 -13.65 -27.42
C ASP A 620 -22.15 -13.92 -27.79
N LEU A 621 -21.69 -15.13 -27.54
CA LEU A 621 -20.33 -15.54 -27.90
C LEU A 621 -20.14 -15.58 -29.42
N GLU A 622 -21.08 -16.15 -30.19
CA GLU A 622 -21.03 -16.18 -31.65
C GLU A 622 -20.88 -14.77 -32.24
N ALA A 623 -21.59 -13.78 -31.68
CA ALA A 623 -21.41 -12.39 -32.09
C ALA A 623 -19.99 -11.85 -31.86
N VAL A 624 -19.32 -12.31 -30.77
CA VAL A 624 -17.89 -11.97 -30.51
C VAL A 624 -17.01 -12.66 -31.54
N LEU A 625 -17.26 -13.95 -31.86
CA LEU A 625 -16.48 -14.72 -32.82
C LEU A 625 -16.64 -14.15 -34.25
N ASP A 626 -17.81 -13.63 -34.61
CA ASP A 626 -18.10 -13.01 -35.89
C ASP A 626 -17.31 -11.71 -36.14
N LEU A 627 -16.80 -11.05 -35.09
CA LEU A 627 -15.90 -9.92 -35.23
C LEU A 627 -14.64 -10.24 -36.00
N THR A 628 -14.24 -11.53 -36.04
CA THR A 628 -13.09 -12.00 -36.80
C THR A 628 -13.34 -12.03 -38.31
N ALA A 629 -14.57 -11.85 -38.77
CA ALA A 629 -15.01 -12.10 -40.15
C ALA A 629 -14.70 -13.54 -40.64
N GLU A 630 -14.46 -14.46 -39.72
CA GLU A 630 -14.18 -15.86 -39.94
C GLU A 630 -15.10 -16.79 -39.14
N GLY A 631 -16.33 -16.34 -38.83
CA GLY A 631 -17.29 -17.10 -38.03
C GLY A 631 -17.46 -18.58 -38.46
N ALA A 632 -17.33 -18.87 -39.74
CA ALA A 632 -17.39 -20.25 -40.28
C ALA A 632 -16.21 -21.15 -39.84
N THR A 633 -15.11 -20.62 -39.32
CA THR A 633 -13.95 -21.37 -38.83
C THR A 633 -14.13 -21.84 -37.41
N PHE A 634 -15.14 -21.28 -36.72
CA PHE A 634 -15.46 -21.65 -35.33
C PHE A 634 -16.54 -22.75 -35.35
N THR A 635 -16.30 -23.78 -34.55
CA THR A 635 -17.24 -24.87 -34.33
C THR A 635 -17.45 -25.15 -32.85
N PHE A 636 -18.57 -25.77 -32.51
CA PHE A 636 -18.90 -26.19 -31.17
C PHE A 636 -19.11 -27.69 -31.14
N GLU A 637 -18.32 -28.39 -30.34
CA GLU A 637 -18.37 -29.84 -30.23
C GLU A 637 -18.66 -30.26 -28.80
N ARG A 638 -19.36 -31.39 -28.63
CA ARG A 638 -19.58 -31.93 -27.28
C ARG A 638 -18.25 -32.14 -26.57
N ALA A 639 -18.14 -31.66 -25.37
CA ALA A 639 -16.94 -31.84 -24.56
C ALA A 639 -17.29 -32.02 -23.08
N GLU A 640 -16.52 -32.85 -22.40
CA GLU A 640 -16.54 -32.96 -20.93
C GLU A 640 -15.63 -31.92 -20.34
N HIS A 641 -16.16 -31.20 -19.34
CA HIS A 641 -15.40 -30.21 -18.59
C HIS A 641 -15.79 -30.32 -17.11
N SER A 642 -14.80 -30.35 -16.21
CA SER A 642 -15.01 -30.61 -14.78
C SER A 642 -16.01 -29.67 -14.09
N ALA A 643 -16.07 -28.43 -14.53
CA ALA A 643 -16.98 -27.41 -13.98
C ALA A 643 -18.33 -27.35 -14.67
N LEU A 644 -18.52 -27.99 -15.83
CA LEU A 644 -19.72 -27.81 -16.66
C LEU A 644 -20.57 -29.08 -16.72
N HIS A 645 -21.84 -28.90 -17.05
CA HIS A 645 -22.80 -29.98 -17.18
C HIS A 645 -22.52 -30.81 -18.46
N PRO A 646 -22.29 -32.11 -18.35
CA PRO A 646 -21.85 -32.95 -19.52
C PRO A 646 -22.81 -32.96 -20.70
N GLY A 647 -24.11 -32.78 -20.45
CA GLY A 647 -25.15 -32.69 -21.48
C GLY A 647 -25.46 -31.27 -21.97
N GLN A 648 -24.85 -30.26 -21.43
CA GLN A 648 -25.07 -28.85 -21.75
C GLN A 648 -23.75 -28.05 -21.75
N SER A 649 -22.74 -28.64 -22.37
CA SER A 649 -21.39 -28.05 -22.55
C SER A 649 -20.82 -28.38 -23.92
N ALA A 650 -19.96 -27.51 -24.42
CA ALA A 650 -19.24 -27.66 -25.65
C ALA A 650 -17.83 -27.09 -25.55
N ALA A 651 -16.87 -27.73 -26.25
CA ALA A 651 -15.63 -27.09 -26.62
C ALA A 651 -15.88 -26.09 -27.74
N ILE A 652 -15.15 -24.99 -27.69
CA ILE A 652 -15.10 -23.94 -28.72
C ILE A 652 -13.82 -24.23 -29.53
N LEU A 653 -13.97 -24.49 -30.82
CA LEU A 653 -12.85 -24.79 -31.69
C LEU A 653 -12.68 -23.68 -32.73
N ARG A 654 -11.45 -23.39 -33.11
CA ARG A 654 -11.10 -22.60 -34.30
C ARG A 654 -10.23 -23.44 -35.22
N ASN A 655 -10.67 -23.68 -36.46
CA ASN A 655 -9.97 -24.55 -37.41
C ASN A 655 -9.65 -25.93 -36.85
N GLY A 656 -10.51 -26.49 -36.00
CA GLY A 656 -10.32 -27.83 -35.38
C GLY A 656 -9.43 -27.81 -34.11
N GLU A 657 -8.88 -26.68 -33.70
CA GLU A 657 -8.14 -26.51 -32.44
C GLU A 657 -9.07 -26.00 -31.33
N VAL A 658 -9.06 -26.68 -30.18
CA VAL A 658 -9.84 -26.21 -29.00
C VAL A 658 -9.21 -24.97 -28.43
N ILE A 659 -9.99 -23.90 -28.39
CA ILE A 659 -9.58 -22.57 -27.85
C ILE A 659 -10.30 -22.20 -26.53
N GLY A 660 -11.31 -22.97 -26.13
CA GLY A 660 -12.08 -22.69 -24.94
C GLY A 660 -13.27 -23.61 -24.74
N HIS A 661 -14.10 -23.29 -23.77
CA HIS A 661 -15.30 -24.05 -23.42
C HIS A 661 -16.48 -23.12 -23.10
N ILE A 662 -17.68 -23.61 -23.37
CA ILE A 662 -18.95 -22.96 -22.99
C ILE A 662 -19.87 -24.02 -22.38
N GLY A 663 -20.64 -23.66 -21.36
CA GLY A 663 -21.64 -24.56 -20.79
C GLY A 663 -22.35 -24.06 -19.56
N VAL A 664 -23.32 -24.84 -19.13
CA VAL A 664 -24.01 -24.64 -17.85
C VAL A 664 -23.11 -25.15 -16.72
N ILE A 665 -22.98 -24.44 -15.62
CA ILE A 665 -22.28 -24.94 -14.45
C ILE A 665 -22.91 -26.27 -13.99
N HIS A 666 -22.07 -27.24 -13.61
CA HIS A 666 -22.53 -28.54 -13.18
C HIS A 666 -23.44 -28.42 -11.94
N PRO A 667 -24.67 -29.00 -11.92
CA PRO A 667 -25.63 -28.80 -10.82
C PRO A 667 -25.07 -29.19 -9.44
N SER A 668 -24.19 -30.20 -9.38
CA SER A 668 -23.56 -30.61 -8.13
C SER A 668 -22.60 -29.55 -7.54
N LEU A 669 -22.16 -28.61 -8.37
CA LEU A 669 -21.26 -27.51 -7.98
C LEU A 669 -22.04 -26.24 -7.60
N GLU A 670 -23.23 -26.00 -8.14
CA GLU A 670 -24.01 -24.81 -7.87
C GLU A 670 -24.18 -24.57 -6.35
N LYS A 671 -24.61 -25.59 -5.61
CA LYS A 671 -24.78 -25.52 -4.15
C LYS A 671 -23.44 -25.33 -3.41
N LYS A 672 -22.39 -26.03 -3.84
CA LYS A 672 -21.07 -25.93 -3.21
C LYS A 672 -20.43 -24.55 -3.39
N LEU A 673 -20.70 -23.90 -4.52
CA LEU A 673 -20.23 -22.56 -4.86
C LEU A 673 -21.12 -21.44 -4.32
N GLY A 674 -22.31 -21.77 -3.76
CA GLY A 674 -23.24 -20.80 -3.22
C GLY A 674 -24.13 -20.10 -4.24
N LEU A 675 -24.23 -20.61 -5.48
CA LEU A 675 -25.11 -20.09 -6.52
C LEU A 675 -26.57 -20.33 -6.15
N LYS A 676 -27.44 -19.33 -6.31
CA LYS A 676 -28.88 -19.38 -6.03
C LYS A 676 -29.70 -19.75 -7.25
N SER A 677 -29.12 -19.67 -8.45
CA SER A 677 -29.74 -20.00 -9.71
C SER A 677 -28.72 -20.54 -10.68
N ARG A 678 -29.19 -21.29 -11.69
CA ARG A 678 -28.37 -21.82 -12.77
C ARG A 678 -27.56 -20.72 -13.42
N ALA A 679 -26.27 -20.98 -13.70
CA ALA A 679 -25.39 -20.08 -14.42
C ALA A 679 -24.79 -20.80 -15.64
N VAL A 680 -24.62 -20.02 -16.71
CA VAL A 680 -23.97 -20.46 -17.96
C VAL A 680 -22.71 -19.65 -18.12
N MET A 681 -21.60 -20.30 -18.50
CA MET A 681 -20.28 -19.67 -18.60
C MET A 681 -19.59 -20.06 -19.90
N PHE A 682 -18.74 -19.16 -20.37
CA PHE A 682 -17.70 -19.49 -21.35
C PHE A 682 -16.36 -18.95 -20.90
N GLU A 683 -15.30 -19.57 -21.37
CA GLU A 683 -13.91 -19.09 -21.30
C GLU A 683 -13.17 -19.52 -22.56
N LEU A 684 -12.37 -18.61 -23.12
CA LEU A 684 -11.55 -18.89 -24.29
C LEU A 684 -10.22 -18.12 -24.25
N GLU A 685 -9.23 -18.64 -25.00
CA GLU A 685 -7.93 -18.01 -25.20
C GLU A 685 -8.07 -16.79 -26.10
N LEU A 686 -7.72 -15.61 -25.55
CA LEU A 686 -7.92 -14.35 -26.24
C LEU A 686 -7.02 -14.19 -27.47
N ASP A 687 -5.80 -14.70 -27.40
CA ASP A 687 -4.85 -14.65 -28.53
C ASP A 687 -5.34 -15.45 -29.75
N LYS A 688 -6.16 -16.46 -29.52
CA LYS A 688 -6.80 -17.23 -30.58
C LYS A 688 -8.00 -16.51 -31.20
N LEU A 689 -8.57 -15.53 -30.51
CA LEU A 689 -9.65 -14.67 -31.04
C LEU A 689 -9.12 -13.48 -31.84
N THR A 690 -7.95 -12.97 -31.52
CA THR A 690 -7.40 -11.73 -32.08
C THR A 690 -7.21 -11.74 -33.62
N PRO A 691 -6.69 -12.83 -34.26
CA PRO A 691 -6.54 -12.86 -35.71
C PRO A 691 -7.89 -12.77 -36.45
N ALA A 692 -8.01 -11.90 -37.40
CA ALA A 692 -9.23 -11.62 -38.15
C ALA A 692 -8.95 -11.55 -39.65
N LYS A 693 -9.99 -11.76 -40.45
CA LYS A 693 -9.94 -11.58 -41.91
C LYS A 693 -10.55 -10.23 -42.26
N VAL A 694 -9.92 -9.52 -43.17
CA VAL A 694 -10.52 -8.33 -43.75
C VAL A 694 -11.74 -8.74 -44.56
N PRO A 695 -12.97 -8.26 -44.26
CA PRO A 695 -14.14 -8.62 -45.02
C PRO A 695 -14.03 -8.20 -46.49
N VAL A 696 -14.37 -9.10 -47.40
CA VAL A 696 -14.40 -8.84 -48.83
C VAL A 696 -15.86 -8.70 -49.26
N ALA A 697 -16.18 -7.62 -49.97
CA ALA A 697 -17.50 -7.45 -50.52
C ALA A 697 -17.86 -8.56 -51.54
N ALA A 698 -19.04 -9.13 -51.40
CA ALA A 698 -19.61 -10.08 -52.33
C ALA A 698 -20.69 -9.41 -53.23
N GLU A 699 -20.87 -9.94 -54.42
CA GLU A 699 -21.92 -9.45 -55.30
C GLU A 699 -23.31 -9.73 -54.70
N VAL A 700 -24.12 -8.68 -54.58
CA VAL A 700 -25.51 -8.83 -54.15
C VAL A 700 -26.41 -9.24 -55.33
N SER A 701 -27.06 -10.36 -55.16
CA SER A 701 -27.97 -10.87 -56.22
C SER A 701 -29.14 -9.88 -56.47
N ARG A 702 -29.47 -9.67 -57.77
CA ARG A 702 -30.62 -8.91 -58.23
C ARG A 702 -31.86 -9.79 -58.47
N PHE A 703 -31.71 -11.08 -58.31
CA PHE A 703 -32.77 -12.04 -58.57
C PHE A 703 -33.47 -12.46 -57.28
N PRO A 704 -34.77 -12.83 -57.35
CA PRO A 704 -35.54 -13.20 -56.18
C PRO A 704 -34.98 -14.49 -55.52
N ALA A 705 -34.94 -14.50 -54.20
CA ALA A 705 -34.66 -15.68 -53.41
C ALA A 705 -35.93 -16.54 -53.23
N ASN A 706 -35.73 -17.85 -53.23
CA ASN A 706 -36.76 -18.83 -52.96
C ASN A 706 -36.54 -19.53 -51.63
N ARG A 707 -37.54 -19.60 -50.79
CA ARG A 707 -37.50 -20.33 -49.53
C ARG A 707 -38.15 -21.71 -49.69
N ARG A 708 -37.50 -22.75 -49.18
CA ARG A 708 -38.03 -24.10 -49.01
C ARG A 708 -37.80 -24.58 -47.59
N ASP A 709 -38.84 -25.10 -47.00
CA ASP A 709 -38.80 -25.64 -45.63
C ASP A 709 -38.77 -27.17 -45.72
N ILE A 710 -37.90 -27.81 -44.99
CA ILE A 710 -37.80 -29.23 -44.82
C ILE A 710 -37.89 -29.59 -43.34
N ALA A 711 -38.56 -30.69 -43.04
CA ALA A 711 -38.55 -31.25 -41.69
C ALA A 711 -37.90 -32.62 -41.72
N VAL A 712 -36.78 -32.78 -41.07
CA VAL A 712 -36.03 -34.02 -41.09
C VAL A 712 -36.01 -34.64 -39.67
N VAL A 713 -36.24 -35.96 -39.65
CA VAL A 713 -36.20 -36.77 -38.45
C VAL A 713 -34.83 -37.43 -38.38
N VAL A 714 -34.11 -37.18 -37.26
CA VAL A 714 -32.78 -37.72 -37.00
C VAL A 714 -32.73 -38.35 -35.61
N ASP A 715 -31.70 -39.14 -35.32
CA ASP A 715 -31.42 -39.65 -33.98
C ASP A 715 -31.23 -38.46 -33.03
N VAL A 716 -31.63 -38.61 -31.79
CA VAL A 716 -31.51 -37.57 -30.77
C VAL A 716 -30.08 -37.13 -30.57
N GLU A 717 -29.11 -38.06 -30.81
CA GLU A 717 -27.66 -37.82 -30.66
C GLU A 717 -27.05 -37.01 -31.80
N VAL A 718 -27.71 -36.96 -32.98
CA VAL A 718 -27.22 -36.18 -34.14
C VAL A 718 -27.27 -34.69 -33.79
N LEU A 719 -26.14 -33.98 -33.91
CA LEU A 719 -26.08 -32.55 -33.63
C LEU A 719 -26.72 -31.76 -34.77
N ALA A 720 -27.42 -30.69 -34.43
CA ALA A 720 -27.95 -29.79 -35.46
C ALA A 720 -26.83 -29.19 -36.32
N GLY A 721 -25.64 -28.97 -35.78
CA GLY A 721 -24.46 -28.55 -36.51
C GLY A 721 -24.06 -29.50 -37.65
N ASP A 722 -24.14 -30.81 -37.43
CA ASP A 722 -23.83 -31.82 -38.44
C ASP A 722 -24.82 -31.77 -39.61
N VAL A 723 -26.12 -31.62 -39.27
CA VAL A 723 -27.18 -31.47 -40.27
C VAL A 723 -26.97 -30.20 -41.12
N LEU A 724 -26.67 -29.08 -40.48
CA LEU A 724 -26.41 -27.79 -41.16
C LEU A 724 -25.13 -27.87 -42.02
N ALA A 725 -24.10 -28.58 -41.58
CA ALA A 725 -22.86 -28.80 -42.33
C ALA A 725 -23.09 -29.61 -43.59
N VAL A 726 -23.86 -30.71 -43.52
CA VAL A 726 -24.24 -31.51 -44.70
C VAL A 726 -25.04 -30.67 -45.68
N ILE A 727 -26.04 -29.89 -45.20
CA ILE A 727 -26.85 -28.99 -46.05
C ILE A 727 -25.95 -27.98 -46.76
N LYS A 728 -25.02 -27.33 -46.03
CA LYS A 728 -24.11 -26.34 -46.61
C LYS A 728 -23.17 -26.93 -47.64
N LYS A 729 -22.66 -28.13 -47.38
CA LYS A 729 -21.78 -28.89 -48.30
C LYS A 729 -22.46 -29.23 -49.59
N VAL A 730 -23.68 -29.72 -49.55
CA VAL A 730 -24.44 -30.20 -50.73
C VAL A 730 -25.15 -29.11 -51.46
N GLY A 731 -25.75 -28.15 -50.72
CA GLY A 731 -26.46 -27.00 -51.28
C GLY A 731 -25.56 -26.04 -52.07
N GLY A 732 -24.26 -26.07 -51.84
CA GLY A 732 -23.28 -25.29 -52.61
C GLY A 732 -23.59 -23.80 -52.60
N ASN A 733 -23.28 -23.12 -53.71
CA ASN A 733 -23.44 -21.65 -53.79
C ASN A 733 -24.94 -21.23 -53.98
N GLN A 734 -25.82 -22.14 -54.23
CA GLN A 734 -27.24 -21.82 -54.40
C GLN A 734 -27.99 -21.66 -53.08
N VAL A 735 -27.55 -22.34 -52.03
CA VAL A 735 -28.10 -22.21 -50.70
C VAL A 735 -27.40 -21.05 -49.97
N VAL A 736 -28.03 -19.88 -50.04
CA VAL A 736 -27.47 -18.65 -49.46
C VAL A 736 -27.88 -18.41 -48.02
N GLY A 737 -28.84 -19.17 -47.52
CA GLY A 737 -29.29 -19.08 -46.13
C GLY A 737 -29.85 -20.39 -45.60
N ILE A 738 -29.52 -20.74 -44.38
CA ILE A 738 -30.04 -21.95 -43.70
C ILE A 738 -30.46 -21.49 -42.31
N ASN A 739 -31.72 -21.82 -41.94
CA ASN A 739 -32.27 -21.47 -40.64
C ASN A 739 -32.99 -22.64 -40.00
N LEU A 740 -32.53 -23.10 -38.84
CA LEU A 740 -33.23 -24.05 -38.00
C LEU A 740 -34.28 -23.29 -37.20
N PHE A 741 -35.55 -23.44 -37.50
CA PHE A 741 -36.62 -22.63 -36.87
C PHE A 741 -37.52 -23.41 -35.89
N ASP A 742 -37.46 -24.76 -35.91
CA ASP A 742 -38.17 -25.60 -34.95
C ASP A 742 -37.42 -26.89 -34.65
N VAL A 743 -37.51 -27.33 -33.41
CA VAL A 743 -36.98 -28.61 -32.92
C VAL A 743 -38.07 -29.30 -32.14
N TYR A 744 -38.60 -30.43 -32.65
CA TYR A 744 -39.66 -31.15 -32.01
C TYR A 744 -39.17 -32.53 -31.54
N GLN A 745 -39.51 -32.82 -30.27
CA GLN A 745 -39.33 -34.14 -29.67
C GLN A 745 -40.54 -34.38 -28.75
N GLY A 746 -41.35 -35.37 -29.00
CA GLY A 746 -42.53 -35.61 -28.19
C GLY A 746 -43.52 -36.56 -28.80
N ALA A 747 -44.83 -36.42 -28.46
CA ALA A 747 -45.88 -37.34 -28.88
C ALA A 747 -45.89 -37.54 -30.42
N GLY A 748 -46.00 -38.76 -30.87
CA GLY A 748 -45.97 -39.15 -32.29
C GLY A 748 -44.57 -39.39 -32.90
N MET A 749 -43.51 -39.35 -32.08
CA MET A 749 -42.14 -39.63 -32.48
C MET A 749 -41.50 -40.68 -31.56
N ALA A 750 -40.59 -41.48 -32.07
CA ALA A 750 -39.84 -42.43 -31.26
C ALA A 750 -38.98 -41.66 -30.23
N GLU A 751 -38.77 -42.21 -29.02
CA GLU A 751 -38.06 -41.58 -27.95
C GLU A 751 -36.60 -41.23 -28.27
N ASP A 752 -35.97 -41.97 -29.18
CA ASP A 752 -34.62 -41.85 -29.68
C ASP A 752 -34.52 -40.90 -30.90
N LYS A 753 -35.60 -40.29 -31.32
CA LYS A 753 -35.67 -39.40 -32.49
C LYS A 753 -36.05 -37.96 -32.12
N LYS A 754 -35.66 -37.04 -32.97
CA LYS A 754 -36.07 -35.65 -32.98
C LYS A 754 -36.30 -35.16 -34.40
N SER A 755 -37.23 -34.24 -34.61
CA SER A 755 -37.47 -33.57 -35.87
C SER A 755 -36.82 -32.18 -35.87
N LEU A 756 -36.09 -31.85 -36.90
CA LEU A 756 -35.51 -30.56 -37.14
C LEU A 756 -36.23 -29.90 -38.34
N ALA A 757 -36.87 -28.77 -38.12
CA ALA A 757 -37.46 -27.99 -39.19
C ALA A 757 -36.49 -26.89 -39.65
N ILE A 758 -36.09 -26.97 -40.89
CA ILE A 758 -35.03 -26.12 -41.44
C ILE A 758 -35.53 -25.44 -42.69
N SER A 759 -35.35 -24.12 -42.76
CA SER A 759 -35.60 -23.36 -43.98
C SER A 759 -34.30 -23.18 -44.77
N LEU A 760 -34.39 -23.44 -46.05
CA LEU A 760 -33.37 -23.23 -47.05
C LEU A 760 -33.71 -22.02 -47.89
N VAL A 761 -32.82 -21.06 -47.99
CA VAL A 761 -32.97 -19.90 -48.89
C VAL A 761 -32.08 -20.12 -50.07
N LEU A 762 -32.66 -20.26 -51.25
CA LEU A 762 -31.96 -20.55 -52.48
C LEU A 762 -31.99 -19.29 -53.39
N GLN A 763 -30.85 -18.92 -53.91
CA GLN A 763 -30.67 -17.78 -54.77
C GLN A 763 -29.42 -17.95 -55.67
N ASP A 764 -29.46 -17.35 -56.87
CA ASP A 764 -28.35 -17.26 -57.78
C ASP A 764 -27.99 -15.79 -58.06
N THR A 765 -26.74 -15.48 -58.35
CA THR A 765 -26.27 -14.11 -58.65
C THR A 765 -26.43 -13.76 -60.11
N GLN A 766 -26.59 -14.72 -60.97
CA GLN A 766 -26.62 -14.54 -62.44
C GLN A 766 -27.99 -14.63 -63.08
N ARG A 767 -28.92 -15.35 -62.44
CA ARG A 767 -30.28 -15.57 -62.97
C ARG A 767 -31.29 -15.95 -61.89
N THR A 768 -32.56 -15.91 -62.22
CA THR A 768 -33.65 -16.49 -61.42
C THR A 768 -33.55 -18.02 -61.51
N LEU A 769 -33.57 -18.70 -60.38
CA LEU A 769 -33.61 -20.18 -60.29
C LEU A 769 -34.97 -20.69 -60.80
N GLU A 770 -34.93 -21.75 -61.62
CA GLU A 770 -36.14 -22.45 -62.02
C GLU A 770 -36.64 -23.41 -60.93
N GLU A 771 -37.95 -23.68 -60.90
CA GLU A 771 -38.57 -24.54 -59.90
C GLU A 771 -37.92 -25.96 -59.90
N LYS A 772 -37.56 -26.45 -61.06
CA LYS A 772 -36.89 -27.73 -61.24
C LYS A 772 -35.51 -27.79 -60.57
N GLU A 773 -34.74 -26.72 -60.68
CA GLU A 773 -33.39 -26.62 -60.07
C GLU A 773 -33.50 -26.51 -58.56
N ILE A 774 -34.49 -25.76 -58.05
CA ILE A 774 -34.77 -25.65 -56.62
C ILE A 774 -35.15 -27.02 -56.06
N ALA A 775 -36.04 -27.77 -56.73
CA ALA A 775 -36.44 -29.09 -56.32
C ALA A 775 -35.26 -30.08 -56.32
N GLU A 776 -34.43 -30.07 -57.39
CA GLU A 776 -33.24 -30.93 -57.50
C GLU A 776 -32.23 -30.63 -56.35
N THR A 777 -32.01 -29.36 -55.97
CA THR A 777 -31.15 -28.98 -54.86
C THR A 777 -31.67 -29.48 -53.54
N VAL A 778 -32.99 -29.31 -53.28
CA VAL A 778 -33.62 -29.81 -52.05
C VAL A 778 -33.57 -31.34 -51.98
N ASP A 779 -33.87 -32.05 -53.07
CA ASP A 779 -33.80 -33.50 -53.12
C ASP A 779 -32.39 -34.03 -52.90
N ASN A 780 -31.37 -33.31 -53.40
CA ASN A 780 -29.98 -33.65 -53.17
C ASN A 780 -29.59 -33.49 -51.69
N VAL A 781 -30.03 -32.38 -51.06
CA VAL A 781 -29.85 -32.15 -49.64
C VAL A 781 -30.53 -33.23 -48.81
N VAL A 782 -31.76 -33.57 -49.08
CA VAL A 782 -32.50 -34.60 -48.34
C VAL A 782 -31.85 -35.98 -48.50
N ARG A 783 -31.39 -36.32 -49.68
CA ARG A 783 -30.70 -37.57 -49.94
C ARG A 783 -29.39 -37.64 -49.16
N ALA A 784 -28.60 -36.62 -49.21
CA ALA A 784 -27.32 -36.57 -48.47
C ALA A 784 -27.53 -36.69 -46.96
N LEU A 785 -28.55 -35.99 -46.43
CA LEU A 785 -28.93 -36.12 -45.02
C LEU A 785 -29.33 -37.57 -44.67
N GLY A 786 -30.02 -38.25 -45.58
CA GLY A 786 -30.33 -39.67 -45.41
C GLY A 786 -29.10 -40.55 -45.44
N GLU A 787 -28.18 -40.31 -46.39
CA GLU A 787 -26.95 -41.11 -46.51
C GLU A 787 -25.92 -40.86 -45.40
N GLU A 788 -25.70 -39.62 -45.03
CA GLU A 788 -24.66 -39.26 -44.06
C GLU A 788 -25.15 -39.35 -42.61
N LEU A 789 -26.41 -39.04 -42.32
CA LEU A 789 -26.96 -38.94 -40.97
C LEU A 789 -28.16 -39.84 -40.68
N ASN A 790 -28.50 -40.71 -41.57
CA ASN A 790 -29.67 -41.61 -41.49
C ASN A 790 -30.97 -40.83 -41.24
N ALA A 791 -31.07 -39.62 -41.80
CA ALA A 791 -32.20 -38.75 -41.65
C ALA A 791 -33.35 -39.18 -42.58
N SER A 792 -34.61 -39.00 -42.14
CA SER A 792 -35.81 -39.16 -42.96
C SER A 792 -36.64 -37.91 -42.96
N LEU A 793 -37.39 -37.64 -44.07
CA LEU A 793 -38.37 -36.56 -44.07
C LEU A 793 -39.47 -36.89 -43.08
N ARG A 794 -39.97 -35.88 -42.39
CA ARG A 794 -41.19 -35.97 -41.62
C ARG A 794 -42.36 -35.73 -42.54
N ASP A 795 -43.30 -36.65 -42.58
CA ASP A 795 -44.58 -36.55 -43.29
C ASP A 795 -45.50 -35.46 -42.70
#